data_b99f2a1e1d74e5a64054755d595444b5
#
_entry.id   b99f2a1e1d74e5a64054755d595444b5
#
_cell.length_a   1.000
_cell.length_b   1.000
_cell.length_c   1.000
_cell.angle_alpha   90.00
_cell.angle_beta   90.00
_cell.angle_gamma   90.00
#
_symmetry.space_group_name_H-M   'P 1'
#
loop_
_entity.id
_entity.type
_entity.pdbx_description
1 polymer ?
#
loop_
_entity_poly.entity_id
_entity_poly.type
_entity_poly.pdbx_seq_one_letter_code
_entity_poly.pdbx_strand_id
1 'polypeptide(L)'
;MADDPNQQLPLDPTRPGGGNVQSVNIEEEMRRSYLDYSMSVIIGRALPDIRDGLKPVHRRILYAMHDMGVLHNRKHMKCAGVVGECLKKYHPHGDTAVYDAMVRLAQPWSLRYPLIDGQGNFGSVDGDPPAAYRYTESRLTEIAEELLADIDKDTVDFVANFDDTTVEPMVLPTRIPNLLVNGSNGIAVGMATNIPPHNLTEIVDACITLVNNPHATLADLLKHVQGPDFPTAGFVYGRSGITEAYRTGRGRFMMRAKAAIEHLTKDKDAIIVTEIPYQVNKARLIERIAELVNNKVIDDIGDVRDESDRDGMRIVIELKRSAEAQIVLNQLFKHTSMQESFSMIFLAVVNNQPKEMGLVQAIQHFVDHRIDVVRRRTAYLLMKAREREHILEGYQVALDRVDDVIRIIRGSENRAEARTNLVDYFSGKTVNVSESNANRQAGKPLSLKGLVPSQLTRPFDTVQADAILELQLHRLTRLSIDEILKELAEVRGRIAEYESILASEKKLRGLIVKELEEVKKKYGDARRTIIQDEAAEISLEDLIADEQVAVTVSHSGYLKRTPISTYRQQRRGGTGRKGMSTREEDFVEYLFVASTHDYILVFTNTGRVYWLKVYEIPELGAAGKGKAIPNLVSLQPGESMRALLTVRDLEEEGKYVFFATRSGTVKKTPLKDFSNVRSIGINAIAIEKEDELVAASCTDGSQIVFLATHDGKAIRFDEEDVRPMGRQAHGVRGMNLGKGDYIVGMAVTPKARGKAKNGDEQEASLILSVTEQGYGKRTDVDEYRLQTRGGKGIINVKTTSRNGKVVSIMLVNEKSEVMVISQFGKIIRIGTKTIRECGRSSQGVRLLHMEEGDRVAATSVIPPEEVVENGNGESGLLLQ
;
A
#
# COMPACT_ATOMS: atom_id res chain seq x y z
N MET A 1 -18.78 -44.38 -44.42
CA MET A 1 -18.57 -45.59 -43.61
C MET A 1 -17.80 -45.05 -42.40
N ALA A 2 -18.46 -45.01 -41.26
CA ALA A 2 -17.86 -44.48 -40.01
C ALA A 2 -17.03 -45.63 -39.39
N ASP A 3 -15.79 -45.35 -39.11
CA ASP A 3 -14.89 -46.26 -38.39
C ASP A 3 -15.35 -46.36 -36.92
N ASP A 4 -15.56 -47.59 -36.49
CA ASP A 4 -15.93 -47.98 -35.13
C ASP A 4 -14.70 -47.89 -34.23
N PRO A 5 -14.68 -47.05 -33.16
CA PRO A 5 -13.51 -46.85 -32.31
C PRO A 5 -13.19 -48.04 -31.41
N ASN A 6 -13.86 -49.18 -31.53
CA ASN A 6 -13.69 -50.32 -30.60
C ASN A 6 -13.02 -51.57 -31.28
N GLN A 7 -12.30 -51.43 -32.40
CA GLN A 7 -11.48 -52.54 -32.92
C GLN A 7 -10.21 -52.71 -32.10
N GLN A 8 -10.25 -53.62 -31.11
CA GLN A 8 -9.08 -54.19 -30.45
C GLN A 8 -8.21 -54.90 -31.47
N LEU A 9 -6.98 -54.43 -31.74
CA LEU A 9 -5.96 -55.18 -32.44
C LEU A 9 -5.61 -56.45 -31.67
N PRO A 10 -5.53 -57.66 -32.31
CA PRO A 10 -5.17 -58.90 -31.62
C PRO A 10 -3.74 -58.83 -31.12
N LEU A 11 -3.54 -59.06 -29.80
CA LEU A 11 -2.23 -59.18 -29.17
C LEU A 11 -1.56 -60.48 -29.69
N ASP A 12 -0.33 -60.34 -30.20
CA ASP A 12 0.52 -61.46 -30.62
C ASP A 12 0.99 -62.24 -29.39
N PRO A 13 0.58 -63.53 -29.20
CA PRO A 13 0.87 -64.32 -27.99
C PRO A 13 2.32 -64.83 -27.92
N THR A 14 3.20 -64.45 -28.83
CA THR A 14 4.54 -65.02 -28.96
C THR A 14 5.68 -64.12 -28.38
N ARG A 15 5.38 -62.98 -27.78
CA ARG A 15 6.39 -62.17 -27.10
C ARG A 15 6.64 -62.64 -25.64
N PRO A 16 7.86 -63.07 -25.28
CA PRO A 16 8.22 -63.34 -23.91
C PRO A 16 8.25 -62.05 -23.09
N GLY A 17 7.35 -61.88 -22.15
CA GLY A 17 7.27 -60.72 -21.29
C GLY A 17 5.88 -60.14 -21.16
N GLY A 18 4.82 -60.96 -21.35
CA GLY A 18 3.42 -60.58 -21.21
C GLY A 18 2.98 -60.21 -19.79
N GLY A 19 3.38 -59.07 -19.30
CA GLY A 19 2.63 -58.38 -18.28
C GLY A 19 1.26 -58.00 -18.83
N ASN A 20 0.27 -58.02 -17.97
CA ASN A 20 -1.13 -57.70 -18.29
C ASN A 20 -1.20 -56.23 -18.78
N VAL A 21 -1.07 -55.99 -20.07
CA VAL A 21 -1.10 -54.65 -20.66
C VAL A 21 -2.56 -54.25 -20.76
N GLN A 22 -2.99 -53.37 -19.84
CA GLN A 22 -4.28 -52.67 -19.96
C GLN A 22 -4.14 -51.44 -20.82
N SER A 23 -5.04 -51.28 -21.79
CA SER A 23 -5.12 -50.04 -22.57
C SER A 23 -5.76 -48.95 -21.70
N VAL A 24 -5.01 -47.92 -21.41
CA VAL A 24 -5.47 -46.76 -20.61
C VAL A 24 -5.60 -45.57 -21.56
N ASN A 25 -6.73 -44.86 -21.51
CA ASN A 25 -6.92 -43.63 -22.26
C ASN A 25 -5.98 -42.56 -21.68
N ILE A 26 -5.11 -42.00 -22.52
CA ILE A 26 -4.13 -41.00 -22.10
C ILE A 26 -4.78 -39.76 -21.46
N GLU A 27 -5.96 -39.35 -21.92
CA GLU A 27 -6.68 -38.21 -21.37
C GLU A 27 -7.16 -38.48 -19.93
N GLU A 28 -7.66 -39.68 -19.67
CA GLU A 28 -8.10 -40.10 -18.32
C GLU A 28 -6.91 -40.23 -17.36
N GLU A 29 -5.82 -40.83 -17.81
CA GLU A 29 -4.61 -40.98 -17.03
C GLU A 29 -3.97 -39.63 -16.72
N MET A 30 -3.86 -38.75 -17.70
CA MET A 30 -3.36 -37.36 -17.47
C MET A 30 -4.28 -36.61 -16.53
N ARG A 31 -5.58 -36.69 -16.67
CA ARG A 31 -6.53 -36.04 -15.75
C ARG A 31 -6.36 -36.53 -14.33
N ARG A 32 -6.28 -37.85 -14.15
CA ARG A 32 -6.11 -38.48 -12.84
C ARG A 32 -4.77 -38.09 -12.21
N SER A 33 -3.66 -38.28 -12.95
CA SER A 33 -2.32 -37.94 -12.49
C SER A 33 -2.17 -36.45 -12.17
N TYR A 34 -2.79 -35.56 -12.97
CA TYR A 34 -2.79 -34.12 -12.72
C TYR A 34 -3.61 -33.74 -11.48
N LEU A 35 -4.76 -34.40 -11.24
CA LEU A 35 -5.55 -34.21 -10.04
C LEU A 35 -4.77 -34.67 -8.79
N ASP A 36 -4.16 -35.87 -8.83
CA ASP A 36 -3.37 -36.39 -7.73
C ASP A 36 -2.16 -35.50 -7.44
N TYR A 37 -1.45 -35.04 -8.47
CA TYR A 37 -0.36 -34.08 -8.32
C TYR A 37 -0.86 -32.76 -7.72
N SER A 38 -1.96 -32.22 -8.25
CA SER A 38 -2.53 -30.96 -7.78
C SER A 38 -2.95 -31.04 -6.31
N MET A 39 -3.61 -32.12 -5.92
CA MET A 39 -3.99 -32.37 -4.52
C MET A 39 -2.77 -32.50 -3.61
N SER A 40 -1.74 -33.21 -4.05
CA SER A 40 -0.48 -33.33 -3.32
C SER A 40 0.21 -31.97 -3.13
N VAL A 41 0.24 -31.12 -4.15
CA VAL A 41 0.82 -29.78 -4.05
C VAL A 41 0.01 -28.85 -3.16
N ILE A 42 -1.32 -28.91 -3.25
CA ILE A 42 -2.24 -28.06 -2.48
C ILE A 42 -2.14 -28.41 -0.99
N ILE A 43 -2.36 -29.66 -0.63
CA ILE A 43 -2.47 -30.10 0.78
C ILE A 43 -1.09 -30.40 1.37
N GLY A 44 -0.21 -31.05 0.59
CA GLY A 44 1.05 -31.61 1.08
C GLY A 44 2.26 -30.69 0.95
N ARG A 45 2.15 -29.48 0.35
CA ARG A 45 3.33 -28.64 0.10
C ARG A 45 3.08 -27.13 0.27
N ALA A 46 2.13 -26.54 -0.47
CA ALA A 46 2.08 -25.11 -0.69
C ALA A 46 1.27 -24.33 0.35
N LEU A 47 0.18 -24.91 0.85
CA LEU A 47 -0.74 -24.24 1.75
C LEU A 47 -0.49 -24.61 3.22
N PRO A 48 -0.67 -23.63 4.14
CA PRO A 48 -0.60 -23.88 5.58
C PRO A 48 -1.87 -24.56 6.09
N ASP A 49 -1.75 -25.38 7.14
CA ASP A 49 -2.90 -25.83 7.94
C ASP A 49 -3.43 -24.66 8.77
N ILE A 50 -4.75 -24.51 8.83
CA ILE A 50 -5.40 -23.40 9.55
C ILE A 50 -5.11 -23.43 11.05
N ARG A 51 -4.91 -24.61 11.63
CA ARG A 51 -4.79 -24.84 13.08
C ARG A 51 -3.44 -24.37 13.62
N ASP A 52 -2.32 -24.76 12.96
CA ASP A 52 -0.95 -24.42 13.39
C ASP A 52 -0.24 -23.40 12.49
N GLY A 53 -0.83 -23.03 11.34
CA GLY A 53 -0.28 -22.06 10.40
C GLY A 53 0.98 -22.53 9.67
N LEU A 54 1.29 -23.82 9.71
CA LEU A 54 2.51 -24.37 9.16
C LEU A 54 2.25 -25.16 7.87
N LYS A 55 3.19 -25.04 6.93
CA LYS A 55 3.30 -26.00 5.83
C LYS A 55 3.93 -27.30 6.34
N PRO A 56 3.71 -28.43 5.66
CA PRO A 56 4.29 -29.72 6.11
C PRO A 56 5.79 -29.67 6.35
N VAL A 57 6.57 -29.03 5.47
CA VAL A 57 8.03 -28.90 5.65
C VAL A 57 8.42 -28.14 6.92
N HIS A 58 7.71 -27.05 7.25
CA HIS A 58 7.97 -26.26 8.46
C HIS A 58 7.65 -27.09 9.72
N ARG A 59 6.50 -27.79 9.72
CA ARG A 59 6.10 -28.66 10.83
C ARG A 59 7.11 -29.76 11.08
N ARG A 60 7.58 -30.41 10.02
CA ARG A 60 8.58 -31.47 10.09
C ARG A 60 9.92 -30.99 10.62
N ILE A 61 10.37 -29.78 10.22
CA ILE A 61 11.61 -29.17 10.74
C ILE A 61 11.49 -28.92 12.24
N LEU A 62 10.43 -28.25 12.68
CA LEU A 62 10.23 -27.94 14.10
C LEU A 62 10.09 -29.20 14.95
N TYR A 63 9.35 -30.20 14.44
CA TYR A 63 9.20 -31.47 15.14
C TYR A 63 10.52 -32.26 15.20
N ALA A 64 11.30 -32.31 14.11
CA ALA A 64 12.63 -32.94 14.12
C ALA A 64 13.58 -32.27 15.13
N MET A 65 13.58 -30.93 15.19
CA MET A 65 14.39 -30.20 16.19
C MET A 65 13.98 -30.51 17.62
N HIS A 66 12.67 -30.66 17.87
CA HIS A 66 12.12 -31.03 19.16
C HIS A 66 12.49 -32.47 19.54
N ASP A 67 12.31 -33.43 18.62
CA ASP A 67 12.64 -34.85 18.80
C ASP A 67 14.15 -35.03 19.09
N MET A 68 15.00 -34.24 18.45
CA MET A 68 16.45 -34.21 18.72
C MET A 68 16.83 -33.45 20.00
N GLY A 69 15.90 -32.82 20.72
CA GLY A 69 16.15 -32.01 21.90
C GLY A 69 16.95 -30.73 21.65
N VAL A 70 16.84 -30.14 20.44
CA VAL A 70 17.51 -28.88 20.03
C VAL A 70 16.66 -27.69 20.49
N LEU A 71 16.53 -27.53 21.81
CA LEU A 71 15.64 -26.54 22.44
C LEU A 71 16.35 -25.21 22.67
N HIS A 72 15.57 -24.15 22.97
CA HIS A 72 16.06 -22.78 23.17
C HIS A 72 17.16 -22.68 24.25
N ASN A 73 17.08 -23.49 25.29
CA ASN A 73 18.01 -23.50 26.41
C ASN A 73 19.22 -24.47 26.22
N ARG A 74 19.34 -25.06 25.02
CA ARG A 74 20.44 -25.95 24.67
C ARG A 74 21.45 -25.26 23.76
N LYS A 75 22.59 -25.89 23.55
CA LYS A 75 23.58 -25.41 22.57
C LYS A 75 23.03 -25.51 21.15
N HIS A 76 23.44 -24.57 20.31
CA HIS A 76 23.16 -24.65 18.88
C HIS A 76 23.75 -25.94 18.28
N MET A 77 23.02 -26.50 17.31
CA MET A 77 23.43 -27.67 16.53
C MET A 77 23.69 -27.25 15.07
N LYS A 78 24.61 -27.90 14.40
CA LYS A 78 24.83 -27.70 12.96
C LYS A 78 23.53 -27.93 12.19
N CYS A 79 23.17 -27.02 11.30
CA CYS A 79 21.96 -27.15 10.48
C CYS A 79 21.98 -28.44 9.65
N ALA A 80 23.16 -28.91 9.26
CA ALA A 80 23.34 -30.21 8.60
C ALA A 80 22.75 -31.38 9.38
N GLY A 81 22.84 -31.36 10.71
CA GLY A 81 22.26 -32.41 11.56
C GLY A 81 20.73 -32.38 11.53
N VAL A 82 20.14 -31.19 11.63
CA VAL A 82 18.66 -31.00 11.58
C VAL A 82 18.12 -31.37 10.19
N VAL A 83 18.76 -30.89 9.13
CA VAL A 83 18.37 -31.20 7.74
C VAL A 83 18.45 -32.71 7.50
N GLY A 84 19.56 -33.34 7.92
CA GLY A 84 19.74 -34.79 7.76
C GLY A 84 18.69 -35.61 8.50
N GLU A 85 18.34 -35.26 9.75
CA GLU A 85 17.30 -35.96 10.51
C GLU A 85 15.91 -35.76 9.91
N CYS A 86 15.61 -34.53 9.44
CA CYS A 86 14.35 -34.24 8.77
C CYS A 86 14.18 -35.04 7.48
N LEU A 87 15.23 -35.14 6.65
CA LEU A 87 15.22 -35.94 5.43
C LEU A 87 15.09 -37.43 5.70
N LYS A 88 15.84 -37.92 6.71
CA LYS A 88 15.85 -39.32 7.07
C LYS A 88 14.51 -39.83 7.57
N LYS A 89 13.82 -39.03 8.42
CA LYS A 89 12.61 -39.50 9.10
C LYS A 89 11.31 -38.98 8.51
N TYR A 90 11.28 -37.74 7.97
CA TYR A 90 9.99 -37.05 7.75
C TYR A 90 9.78 -36.49 6.36
N HIS A 91 10.83 -36.04 5.67
CA HIS A 91 10.66 -35.26 4.42
C HIS A 91 11.49 -35.82 3.26
N PRO A 92 10.94 -36.71 2.40
CA PRO A 92 11.68 -37.40 1.34
C PRO A 92 11.89 -36.51 0.10
N HIS A 93 12.44 -35.30 0.26
CA HIS A 93 12.73 -34.34 -0.81
C HIS A 93 14.13 -33.80 -0.68
N GLY A 94 14.55 -32.89 -1.59
CA GLY A 94 15.90 -32.35 -1.59
C GLY A 94 16.27 -31.60 -0.31
N ASP A 95 17.54 -31.72 0.10
CA ASP A 95 18.14 -31.06 1.27
C ASP A 95 18.06 -29.52 1.19
N THR A 96 18.25 -28.97 0.01
CA THR A 96 18.15 -27.53 -0.24
C THR A 96 16.78 -26.97 0.14
N ALA A 97 15.71 -27.69 -0.22
CA ALA A 97 14.34 -27.24 0.10
C ALA A 97 14.09 -27.18 1.62
N VAL A 98 14.60 -28.16 2.38
CA VAL A 98 14.51 -28.19 3.84
C VAL A 98 15.34 -27.06 4.45
N TYR A 99 16.58 -26.88 3.96
CA TYR A 99 17.47 -25.83 4.46
C TYR A 99 16.93 -24.42 4.18
N ASP A 100 16.44 -24.15 2.97
CA ASP A 100 15.86 -22.85 2.60
C ASP A 100 14.61 -22.54 3.46
N ALA A 101 13.77 -23.54 3.73
CA ALA A 101 12.65 -23.37 4.64
C ALA A 101 13.12 -23.05 6.07
N MET A 102 14.14 -23.75 6.55
CA MET A 102 14.73 -23.53 7.86
C MET A 102 15.37 -22.14 7.98
N VAL A 103 16.07 -21.67 6.93
CA VAL A 103 16.65 -20.33 6.85
C VAL A 103 15.58 -19.27 6.99
N ARG A 104 14.47 -19.39 6.27
CA ARG A 104 13.35 -18.44 6.37
C ARG A 104 12.73 -18.37 7.76
N LEU A 105 12.65 -19.51 8.47
CA LEU A 105 12.16 -19.56 9.85
C LEU A 105 13.09 -18.83 10.85
N ALA A 106 14.35 -18.59 10.47
CA ALA A 106 15.34 -17.89 11.30
C ALA A 106 15.49 -16.40 10.96
N GLN A 107 14.97 -15.93 9.80
CA GLN A 107 15.19 -14.56 9.32
C GLN A 107 14.23 -13.55 10.00
N PRO A 108 14.74 -12.55 10.73
CA PRO A 108 13.90 -11.58 11.44
C PRO A 108 13.20 -10.56 10.52
N TRP A 109 13.58 -10.47 9.24
CA TRP A 109 12.89 -9.67 8.22
C TRP A 109 11.86 -10.48 7.42
N SER A 110 11.88 -11.83 7.54
CA SER A 110 10.91 -12.71 6.88
C SER A 110 9.75 -13.09 7.79
N LEU A 111 10.03 -13.36 9.07
CA LEU A 111 9.02 -13.69 10.08
C LEU A 111 8.92 -12.57 11.12
N ARG A 112 7.69 -12.25 11.51
CA ARG A 112 7.44 -11.27 12.58
C ARG A 112 7.91 -11.78 13.94
N TYR A 113 7.78 -13.08 14.16
CA TYR A 113 8.29 -13.84 15.34
C TYR A 113 9.05 -15.06 14.86
N PRO A 114 10.37 -14.98 14.70
CA PRO A 114 11.20 -16.09 14.24
C PRO A 114 11.06 -17.34 15.10
N LEU A 115 11.00 -18.50 14.46
CA LEU A 115 10.82 -19.81 15.13
C LEU A 115 12.15 -20.54 15.34
N ILE A 116 13.20 -20.13 14.62
CA ILE A 116 14.53 -20.69 14.74
C ILE A 116 15.51 -19.59 15.14
N ASP A 117 16.34 -19.88 16.13
CA ASP A 117 17.49 -19.07 16.52
C ASP A 117 18.71 -19.58 15.76
N GLY A 118 19.17 -18.78 14.79
CA GLY A 118 20.28 -19.12 13.90
C GLY A 118 21.59 -18.47 14.30
N GLN A 119 22.67 -19.22 14.26
CA GLN A 119 24.03 -18.72 14.44
C GLN A 119 24.84 -18.90 13.17
N GLY A 120 25.40 -17.81 12.66
CA GLY A 120 26.13 -17.75 11.40
C GLY A 120 25.43 -16.86 10.37
N ASN A 121 25.74 -17.04 9.08
CA ASN A 121 25.12 -16.27 8.00
C ASN A 121 23.86 -16.97 7.48
N PHE A 122 22.69 -16.40 7.79
CA PHE A 122 21.37 -16.81 7.30
C PHE A 122 20.84 -15.89 6.19
N GLY A 123 21.73 -15.21 5.46
CA GLY A 123 21.37 -14.23 4.42
C GLY A 123 21.21 -12.81 4.96
N SER A 124 20.82 -11.89 4.11
CA SER A 124 20.57 -10.49 4.44
C SER A 124 19.32 -9.93 3.75
N VAL A 125 18.93 -8.72 4.12
CA VAL A 125 17.86 -7.97 3.45
C VAL A 125 18.26 -7.57 2.02
N ASP A 126 19.56 -7.57 1.73
CA ASP A 126 20.14 -7.35 0.39
C ASP A 126 19.96 -8.55 -0.55
N GLY A 127 19.46 -9.66 0.00
CA GLY A 127 19.23 -10.87 -0.77
C GLY A 127 20.48 -11.75 -0.91
N ASP A 128 21.51 -11.53 -0.07
CA ASP A 128 22.63 -12.43 0.00
C ASP A 128 22.18 -13.84 0.36
N PRO A 129 22.72 -14.88 -0.29
CA PRO A 129 22.39 -16.24 0.06
C PRO A 129 22.93 -16.61 1.45
N PRO A 130 22.26 -17.51 2.18
CA PRO A 130 22.79 -18.05 3.41
C PRO A 130 24.05 -18.84 3.15
N ALA A 131 24.93 -18.96 4.15
CA ALA A 131 26.05 -19.88 4.08
C ALA A 131 25.55 -21.33 4.00
N ALA A 132 26.34 -22.23 3.43
CA ALA A 132 25.96 -23.64 3.34
C ALA A 132 25.67 -24.24 4.74
N TYR A 133 24.67 -25.12 4.84
CA TYR A 133 24.14 -25.69 6.09
C TYR A 133 25.17 -26.40 6.99
N ARG A 134 26.34 -26.76 6.44
CA ARG A 134 27.46 -27.29 7.22
C ARG A 134 28.18 -26.26 8.07
N TYR A 135 28.03 -24.95 7.77
CA TYR A 135 28.65 -23.85 8.51
C TYR A 135 27.73 -23.20 9.50
N THR A 136 26.43 -23.17 9.21
CA THR A 136 25.42 -22.55 10.07
C THR A 136 24.99 -23.49 11.19
N GLU A 137 24.56 -22.90 12.30
CA GLU A 137 24.03 -23.61 13.47
C GLU A 137 22.65 -23.06 13.83
N SER A 138 21.83 -23.87 14.47
CA SER A 138 20.45 -23.53 14.80
C SER A 138 19.96 -24.20 16.06
N ARG A 139 18.94 -23.61 16.68
CA ARG A 139 18.11 -24.20 17.72
C ARG A 139 16.71 -23.59 17.67
N LEU A 140 15.76 -24.18 18.37
CA LEU A 140 14.42 -23.58 18.49
C LEU A 140 14.51 -22.26 19.28
N THR A 141 13.65 -21.31 18.93
CA THR A 141 13.38 -20.16 19.79
C THR A 141 12.42 -20.53 20.91
N GLU A 142 12.37 -19.73 21.97
CA GLU A 142 11.46 -19.98 23.07
C GLU A 142 9.98 -19.94 22.63
N ILE A 143 9.63 -19.03 21.69
CA ILE A 143 8.28 -18.95 21.12
C ILE A 143 7.93 -20.18 20.26
N ALA A 144 8.91 -20.82 19.60
CA ALA A 144 8.68 -22.03 18.83
C ALA A 144 8.31 -23.21 19.70
N GLU A 145 8.80 -23.27 20.93
CA GLU A 145 8.44 -24.33 21.87
C GLU A 145 6.98 -24.26 22.32
N GLU A 146 6.36 -23.07 22.28
CA GLU A 146 4.91 -22.92 22.51
C GLU A 146 4.06 -23.55 21.39
N LEU A 147 4.62 -23.72 20.18
CA LEU A 147 3.95 -24.47 19.10
C LEU A 147 3.95 -25.99 19.37
N LEU A 148 4.94 -26.47 20.08
CA LEU A 148 5.18 -27.90 20.39
C LEU A 148 4.74 -28.29 21.80
N ALA A 149 4.28 -27.31 22.58
CA ALA A 149 3.93 -27.51 23.97
C ALA A 149 2.87 -28.61 24.14
N ASP A 150 3.15 -29.52 25.05
CA ASP A 150 2.25 -30.65 25.37
C ASP A 150 2.08 -31.70 24.24
N ILE A 151 2.97 -31.76 23.22
CA ILE A 151 2.88 -32.71 22.11
C ILE A 151 3.01 -34.17 22.58
N ASP A 152 3.67 -34.41 23.71
CA ASP A 152 3.87 -35.70 24.40
C ASP A 152 2.63 -36.19 25.18
N LYS A 153 1.55 -35.38 25.20
CA LYS A 153 0.36 -35.61 26.03
C LYS A 153 -0.88 -35.99 25.23
N ASP A 154 -0.69 -36.70 24.14
CA ASP A 154 -1.77 -37.16 23.24
C ASP A 154 -2.73 -36.05 22.80
N THR A 155 -2.18 -34.85 22.58
CA THR A 155 -2.95 -33.64 22.24
C THR A 155 -3.33 -33.54 20.76
N VAL A 156 -2.57 -34.21 19.89
CA VAL A 156 -2.76 -34.21 18.44
C VAL A 156 -2.59 -35.64 17.89
N ASP A 157 -3.12 -35.84 16.68
CA ASP A 157 -2.99 -37.13 16.02
C ASP A 157 -1.64 -37.26 15.33
N PHE A 158 -1.09 -38.45 15.35
CA PHE A 158 0.12 -38.86 14.67
C PHE A 158 -0.23 -39.80 13.53
N VAL A 159 0.50 -39.68 12.44
CA VAL A 159 0.39 -40.56 11.26
C VAL A 159 1.74 -41.20 10.97
N ALA A 160 1.73 -42.31 10.26
CA ALA A 160 2.96 -42.91 9.77
C ALA A 160 3.68 -41.93 8.83
N ASN A 161 5.03 -41.96 8.90
CA ASN A 161 5.85 -41.19 7.96
C ASN A 161 5.80 -41.84 6.55
N PHE A 162 6.62 -41.32 5.61
CA PHE A 162 6.60 -41.75 4.21
C PHE A 162 7.02 -43.22 3.97
N ASP A 163 7.72 -43.87 4.91
CA ASP A 163 8.23 -45.25 4.81
C ASP A 163 7.72 -46.17 5.95
N ASP A 164 6.72 -45.75 6.70
CA ASP A 164 6.12 -46.45 7.80
C ASP A 164 7.07 -46.86 8.94
N THR A 165 8.27 -46.26 9.02
CA THR A 165 9.26 -46.56 10.04
C THR A 165 9.09 -45.77 11.33
N THR A 166 8.43 -44.63 11.29
CA THR A 166 8.15 -43.78 12.46
C THR A 166 6.86 -43.01 12.27
N VAL A 167 6.49 -42.16 13.21
CA VAL A 167 5.29 -41.38 13.18
C VAL A 167 5.62 -39.88 13.20
N GLU A 168 4.79 -39.08 12.53
CA GLU A 168 4.88 -37.63 12.53
C GLU A 168 3.53 -37.01 12.95
N PRO A 169 3.53 -35.79 13.56
CA PRO A 169 2.28 -35.17 13.95
C PRO A 169 1.57 -34.57 12.72
N MET A 170 0.26 -34.81 12.60
CA MET A 170 -0.58 -34.18 11.55
C MET A 170 -0.62 -32.66 11.68
N VAL A 171 -0.60 -32.18 12.92
CA VAL A 171 -0.66 -30.74 13.28
C VAL A 171 0.04 -30.56 14.62
N LEU A 172 0.56 -29.35 14.89
CA LEU A 172 1.15 -29.06 16.20
C LEU A 172 0.09 -28.56 17.20
N PRO A 173 0.25 -28.84 18.50
CA PRO A 173 -0.70 -28.43 19.55
C PRO A 173 -0.56 -26.93 19.92
N THR A 174 -0.24 -26.10 19.01
CA THR A 174 0.17 -24.70 19.16
C THR A 174 -0.63 -23.91 20.20
N ARG A 175 0.05 -23.15 21.07
CA ARG A 175 -0.56 -22.16 21.97
C ARG A 175 -0.66 -20.78 21.33
N ILE A 176 -0.04 -20.58 20.18
CA ILE A 176 0.08 -19.29 19.47
C ILE A 176 -0.70 -19.38 18.15
N PRO A 177 -1.49 -18.37 17.78
CA PRO A 177 -2.18 -18.31 16.50
C PRO A 177 -1.19 -17.99 15.35
N ASN A 178 -0.25 -18.92 15.11
CA ASN A 178 0.92 -18.73 14.26
C ASN A 178 0.57 -18.35 12.83
N LEU A 179 -0.54 -18.86 12.26
CA LEU A 179 -0.98 -18.48 10.91
C LEU A 179 -1.16 -16.98 10.76
N LEU A 180 -1.76 -16.33 11.76
CA LEU A 180 -2.01 -14.89 11.73
C LEU A 180 -0.79 -14.08 12.18
N VAL A 181 -0.07 -14.57 13.18
CA VAL A 181 1.06 -13.85 13.78
C VAL A 181 2.25 -13.79 12.83
N ASN A 182 2.61 -14.90 12.17
CA ASN A 182 3.71 -14.95 11.21
C ASN A 182 3.27 -14.87 9.75
N GLY A 183 1.97 -15.05 9.48
CA GLY A 183 1.47 -15.11 8.11
C GLY A 183 1.90 -16.36 7.34
N SER A 184 1.52 -16.43 6.08
CA SER A 184 1.97 -17.47 5.16
C SER A 184 1.85 -17.01 3.72
N ASN A 185 2.82 -17.36 2.89
CA ASN A 185 2.80 -17.12 1.45
C ASN A 185 3.04 -18.44 0.73
N GLY A 186 2.25 -18.77 -0.28
CA GLY A 186 2.40 -20.01 -1.04
C GLY A 186 1.64 -20.00 -2.34
N ILE A 187 2.22 -20.63 -3.35
CA ILE A 187 1.62 -20.79 -4.67
C ILE A 187 1.38 -22.27 -4.90
N ALA A 188 0.12 -22.64 -5.08
CA ALA A 188 -0.33 -23.99 -5.41
C ALA A 188 -0.87 -24.05 -6.84
N VAL A 189 -1.38 -25.20 -7.25
CA VAL A 189 -1.99 -25.35 -8.58
C VAL A 189 -3.37 -24.67 -8.58
N GLY A 190 -3.53 -23.65 -9.39
CA GLY A 190 -4.79 -22.91 -9.55
C GLY A 190 -5.17 -21.97 -8.38
N MET A 191 -4.37 -21.88 -7.32
CA MET A 191 -4.64 -21.04 -6.16
C MET A 191 -3.37 -20.60 -5.46
N ALA A 192 -3.46 -19.50 -4.71
CA ALA A 192 -2.35 -18.98 -3.91
C ALA A 192 -2.85 -18.49 -2.56
N THR A 193 -2.00 -18.55 -1.55
CA THR A 193 -2.22 -17.94 -0.25
C THR A 193 -1.22 -16.81 -0.03
N ASN A 194 -1.69 -15.71 0.56
CA ASN A 194 -0.82 -14.58 0.92
C ASN A 194 -1.41 -13.90 2.17
N ILE A 195 -1.14 -14.48 3.31
CA ILE A 195 -1.60 -14.02 4.61
C ILE A 195 -0.49 -13.20 5.24
N PRO A 196 -0.68 -11.90 5.51
CA PRO A 196 0.33 -11.06 6.13
C PRO A 196 0.52 -11.40 7.61
N PRO A 197 1.69 -11.11 8.19
CA PRO A 197 1.91 -11.20 9.63
C PRO A 197 1.14 -10.11 10.39
N HIS A 198 0.85 -10.38 11.68
CA HIS A 198 0.14 -9.47 12.57
C HIS A 198 0.83 -9.38 13.93
N ASN A 199 0.49 -8.34 14.67
CA ASN A 199 0.96 -8.18 16.05
C ASN A 199 0.37 -9.25 16.96
N LEU A 200 1.22 -9.92 17.75
CA LEU A 200 0.81 -11.01 18.65
C LEU A 200 -0.20 -10.54 19.69
N THR A 201 0.03 -9.38 20.30
CA THR A 201 -0.86 -8.81 21.32
C THR A 201 -2.28 -8.61 20.78
N GLU A 202 -2.39 -8.01 19.58
CA GLU A 202 -3.67 -7.72 18.92
C GLU A 202 -4.44 -9.00 18.58
N ILE A 203 -3.75 -10.01 18.02
CA ILE A 203 -4.39 -11.27 17.64
C ILE A 203 -4.78 -12.09 18.88
N VAL A 204 -3.96 -12.09 19.93
CA VAL A 204 -4.30 -12.76 21.18
C VAL A 204 -5.52 -12.13 21.84
N ASP A 205 -5.62 -10.79 21.86
CA ASP A 205 -6.79 -10.10 22.40
C ASP A 205 -8.06 -10.42 21.58
N ALA A 206 -7.94 -10.54 20.27
CA ALA A 206 -9.04 -10.98 19.41
C ALA A 206 -9.44 -12.44 19.69
N CYS A 207 -8.46 -13.33 19.90
CA CYS A 207 -8.73 -14.71 20.31
C CYS A 207 -9.45 -14.77 21.67
N ILE A 208 -8.99 -14.02 22.67
CA ILE A 208 -9.63 -13.94 24.00
C ILE A 208 -11.08 -13.43 23.86
N THR A 209 -11.30 -12.43 23.02
CA THR A 209 -12.64 -11.91 22.75
C THR A 209 -13.56 -13.00 22.20
N LEU A 210 -13.07 -13.81 21.25
CA LEU A 210 -13.86 -14.89 20.64
C LEU A 210 -14.05 -16.08 21.58
N VAL A 211 -13.06 -16.41 22.41
CA VAL A 211 -13.19 -17.44 23.46
C VAL A 211 -14.28 -17.06 24.46
N ASN A 212 -14.34 -15.81 24.87
CA ASN A 212 -15.35 -15.30 25.82
C ASN A 212 -16.73 -15.13 25.17
N ASN A 213 -16.78 -14.72 23.90
CA ASN A 213 -18.02 -14.54 23.13
C ASN A 213 -17.92 -15.25 21.77
N PRO A 214 -18.41 -16.50 21.64
CA PRO A 214 -18.37 -17.25 20.37
C PRO A 214 -19.14 -16.60 19.21
N HIS A 215 -19.99 -15.62 19.50
CA HIS A 215 -20.77 -14.87 18.51
C HIS A 215 -20.20 -13.47 18.22
N ALA A 216 -18.96 -13.20 18.64
CA ALA A 216 -18.29 -11.95 18.34
C ALA A 216 -18.23 -11.69 16.83
N THR A 217 -18.55 -10.47 16.45
CA THR A 217 -18.55 -10.03 15.05
C THR A 217 -17.17 -9.54 14.61
N LEU A 218 -16.99 -9.34 13.30
CA LEU A 218 -15.78 -8.72 12.79
C LEU A 218 -15.53 -7.34 13.44
N ALA A 219 -16.58 -6.57 13.65
CA ALA A 219 -16.48 -5.24 14.28
C ALA A 219 -15.94 -5.30 15.72
N ASP A 220 -16.22 -6.39 16.46
CA ASP A 220 -15.67 -6.59 17.79
C ASP A 220 -14.19 -6.94 17.75
N LEU A 221 -13.76 -7.74 16.78
CA LEU A 221 -12.35 -8.12 16.60
C LEU A 221 -11.51 -6.93 16.11
N LEU A 222 -12.07 -6.06 15.25
CA LEU A 222 -11.39 -4.87 14.75
C LEU A 222 -11.12 -3.80 15.83
N LYS A 223 -11.72 -3.92 17.03
CA LYS A 223 -11.33 -3.09 18.19
C LYS A 223 -9.92 -3.41 18.69
N HIS A 224 -9.45 -4.62 18.45
CA HIS A 224 -8.14 -5.13 18.86
C HIS A 224 -7.17 -5.20 17.68
N VAL A 225 -7.59 -5.77 16.55
CA VAL A 225 -6.75 -5.99 15.37
C VAL A 225 -6.84 -4.77 14.45
N GLN A 226 -5.79 -3.96 14.42
CA GLN A 226 -5.75 -2.78 13.55
C GLN A 226 -5.46 -3.14 12.09
N GLY A 227 -4.64 -4.16 11.84
CA GLY A 227 -4.22 -4.60 10.53
C GLY A 227 -2.91 -5.38 10.55
N PRO A 228 -2.31 -5.65 9.39
CA PRO A 228 -1.00 -6.29 9.28
C PRO A 228 0.10 -5.58 10.08
N ASP A 229 1.07 -6.34 10.58
CA ASP A 229 2.24 -5.83 11.31
C ASP A 229 3.49 -6.52 10.77
N PHE A 230 4.18 -5.86 9.86
CA PHE A 230 5.33 -6.42 9.15
C PHE A 230 6.62 -6.37 9.97
N PRO A 231 7.50 -7.37 9.86
CA PRO A 231 8.81 -7.37 10.53
C PRO A 231 9.69 -6.20 10.08
N THR A 232 9.55 -5.73 8.83
CA THR A 232 10.29 -4.61 8.25
C THR A 232 9.66 -3.24 8.53
N ALA A 233 8.62 -3.18 9.37
CA ALA A 233 7.87 -1.98 9.72
C ALA A 233 7.24 -1.25 8.52
N GLY A 234 7.53 0.03 8.28
CA GLY A 234 7.00 0.83 7.18
C GLY A 234 5.57 1.32 7.40
N PHE A 235 5.01 1.92 6.35
CA PHE A 235 3.63 2.40 6.32
C PHE A 235 2.73 1.47 5.53
N VAL A 236 1.47 1.36 5.99
CA VAL A 236 0.39 0.69 5.27
C VAL A 236 -0.74 1.69 5.03
N TYR A 237 -1.19 1.79 3.79
CA TYR A 237 -2.30 2.64 3.35
C TYR A 237 -3.42 1.79 2.78
N GLY A 238 -4.67 2.18 3.04
CA GLY A 238 -5.84 1.49 2.51
C GLY A 238 -6.54 0.62 3.55
N ARG A 239 -7.00 1.23 4.65
CA ARG A 239 -7.77 0.57 5.72
C ARG A 239 -9.03 -0.12 5.20
N SER A 240 -9.66 0.42 4.16
CA SER A 240 -10.81 -0.19 3.48
C SER A 240 -10.48 -1.57 2.90
N GLY A 241 -9.34 -1.70 2.20
CA GLY A 241 -8.87 -2.95 1.62
C GLY A 241 -8.50 -4.00 2.68
N ILE A 242 -7.95 -3.58 3.84
CA ILE A 242 -7.67 -4.47 4.98
C ILE A 242 -8.99 -5.00 5.56
N THR A 243 -9.95 -4.11 5.81
CA THR A 243 -11.27 -4.49 6.34
C THR A 243 -12.02 -5.43 5.40
N GLU A 244 -11.94 -5.19 4.09
CA GLU A 244 -12.51 -6.06 3.08
C GLU A 244 -11.87 -7.46 3.10
N ALA A 245 -10.53 -7.54 3.20
CA ALA A 245 -9.82 -8.81 3.34
C ALA A 245 -10.23 -9.58 4.59
N TYR A 246 -10.38 -8.89 5.72
CA TYR A 246 -10.83 -9.54 6.96
C TYR A 246 -12.28 -10.01 6.89
N ARG A 247 -13.12 -9.37 6.07
CA ARG A 247 -14.51 -9.77 5.85
C ARG A 247 -14.64 -10.93 4.89
N THR A 248 -13.96 -10.88 3.74
CA THR A 248 -14.17 -11.80 2.61
C THR A 248 -13.08 -12.84 2.43
N GLY A 249 -11.90 -12.61 2.97
CA GLY A 249 -10.69 -13.37 2.69
C GLY A 249 -9.80 -12.75 1.61
N ARG A 250 -10.27 -11.71 0.88
CA ARG A 250 -9.50 -11.02 -0.17
C ARG A 250 -9.57 -9.51 -0.01
N GLY A 251 -8.43 -8.86 -0.19
CA GLY A 251 -8.34 -7.41 -0.20
C GLY A 251 -6.96 -6.95 -0.65
N ARG A 252 -6.83 -5.65 -0.87
CA ARG A 252 -5.58 -5.05 -1.34
C ARG A 252 -5.31 -3.76 -0.59
N PHE A 253 -4.07 -3.55 -0.20
CA PHE A 253 -3.59 -2.31 0.38
C PHE A 253 -2.19 -1.98 -0.16
N MET A 254 -1.72 -0.76 0.10
CA MET A 254 -0.39 -0.31 -0.31
C MET A 254 0.56 -0.34 0.88
N MET A 255 1.76 -0.87 0.67
CA MET A 255 2.89 -0.73 1.58
C MET A 255 3.82 0.35 1.06
N ARG A 256 4.35 1.19 1.93
CA ARG A 256 5.27 2.26 1.57
C ARG A 256 6.45 2.30 2.53
N ALA A 257 7.64 2.56 1.97
CA ALA A 257 8.86 2.78 2.72
C ALA A 257 8.71 3.98 3.67
N LYS A 258 9.43 3.94 4.78
CA LYS A 258 9.57 5.10 5.66
C LYS A 258 10.77 5.92 5.23
N ALA A 259 10.50 7.10 4.74
CA ALA A 259 11.50 8.02 4.26
C ALA A 259 11.35 9.39 4.96
N ALA A 260 12.46 10.03 5.22
CA ALA A 260 12.54 11.39 5.78
C ALA A 260 13.43 12.24 4.89
N ILE A 261 13.14 13.54 4.83
CA ILE A 261 13.98 14.51 4.12
C ILE A 261 14.90 15.16 5.15
N GLU A 262 16.21 15.06 4.93
CA GLU A 262 17.25 15.67 5.76
C GLU A 262 18.01 16.73 4.96
N HIS A 263 18.24 17.90 5.56
CA HIS A 263 19.06 18.96 4.99
C HIS A 263 20.55 18.67 5.25
N LEU A 264 21.31 18.32 4.21
CA LEU A 264 22.74 18.08 4.32
C LEU A 264 23.56 19.37 4.39
N THR A 265 23.19 20.36 3.56
CA THR A 265 23.76 21.71 3.52
C THR A 265 22.66 22.71 3.18
N LYS A 266 22.97 24.02 3.21
CA LYS A 266 21.98 25.09 2.95
C LYS A 266 21.23 24.95 1.61
N ASP A 267 21.82 24.27 0.61
CA ASP A 267 21.28 24.16 -0.75
C ASP A 267 21.19 22.69 -1.23
N LYS A 268 21.26 21.72 -0.32
CA LYS A 268 21.30 20.31 -0.70
C LYS A 268 20.56 19.43 0.31
N ASP A 269 19.54 18.76 -0.16
CA ASP A 269 18.73 17.82 0.61
C ASP A 269 19.10 16.38 0.30
N ALA A 270 18.75 15.48 1.21
CA ALA A 270 18.79 14.04 0.99
C ALA A 270 17.51 13.40 1.47
N ILE A 271 17.08 12.37 0.77
CA ILE A 271 16.01 11.47 1.19
C ILE A 271 16.65 10.28 1.90
N ILE A 272 16.32 10.10 3.16
CA ILE A 272 16.82 9.01 4.01
C ILE A 272 15.72 7.97 4.15
N VAL A 273 15.97 6.76 3.67
CA VAL A 273 15.04 5.63 3.80
C VAL A 273 15.52 4.72 4.93
N THR A 274 14.70 4.60 5.96
CA THR A 274 15.00 3.80 7.17
C THR A 274 14.26 2.47 7.21
N GLU A 275 13.14 2.33 6.51
CA GLU A 275 12.34 1.12 6.46
C GLU A 275 11.84 0.91 5.02
N ILE A 276 11.86 -0.34 4.53
CA ILE A 276 11.38 -0.71 3.19
C ILE A 276 10.17 -1.63 3.28
N PRO A 277 9.31 -1.68 2.24
CA PRO A 277 8.17 -2.58 2.23
C PRO A 277 8.56 -4.05 2.42
N TYR A 278 7.67 -4.82 3.03
CA TYR A 278 7.87 -6.24 3.29
C TYR A 278 8.18 -7.03 2.02
N GLN A 279 9.16 -7.93 2.07
CA GLN A 279 9.66 -8.76 0.97
C GLN A 279 10.38 -8.00 -0.16
N VAL A 280 10.66 -6.72 0.01
CA VAL A 280 11.48 -5.96 -0.93
C VAL A 280 12.96 -6.24 -0.66
N ASN A 281 13.71 -6.49 -1.73
CA ASN A 281 15.17 -6.63 -1.69
C ASN A 281 15.82 -5.24 -1.76
N LYS A 282 16.64 -4.90 -0.75
CA LYS A 282 17.26 -3.57 -0.63
C LYS A 282 18.26 -3.29 -1.76
N ALA A 283 19.12 -4.24 -2.11
CA ALA A 283 20.11 -4.06 -3.17
C ALA A 283 19.45 -3.82 -4.53
N ARG A 284 18.42 -4.61 -4.89
CA ARG A 284 17.65 -4.41 -6.12
C ARG A 284 16.90 -3.08 -6.14
N LEU A 285 16.43 -2.61 -4.99
CA LEU A 285 15.81 -1.28 -4.89
C LEU A 285 16.83 -0.20 -5.23
N ILE A 286 18.04 -0.26 -4.68
CA ILE A 286 19.12 0.69 -4.95
C ILE A 286 19.54 0.63 -6.42
N GLU A 287 19.72 -0.56 -6.98
CA GLU A 287 20.01 -0.76 -8.41
C GLU A 287 18.92 -0.12 -9.29
N ARG A 288 17.65 -0.32 -8.95
CA ARG A 288 16.52 0.26 -9.68
C ARG A 288 16.52 1.79 -9.65
N ILE A 289 16.84 2.38 -8.50
CA ILE A 289 16.99 3.84 -8.37
C ILE A 289 18.12 4.32 -9.30
N ALA A 290 19.27 3.66 -9.28
CA ALA A 290 20.40 3.99 -10.14
C ALA A 290 20.06 3.89 -11.64
N GLU A 291 19.30 2.86 -12.05
CA GLU A 291 18.80 2.72 -13.42
C GLU A 291 17.91 3.90 -13.83
N LEU A 292 17.00 4.35 -12.95
CA LEU A 292 16.10 5.48 -13.24
C LEU A 292 16.87 6.78 -13.41
N VAL A 293 17.93 6.98 -12.65
CA VAL A 293 18.85 8.12 -12.79
C VAL A 293 19.63 8.06 -14.10
N ASN A 294 20.21 6.89 -14.42
CA ASN A 294 20.97 6.72 -15.66
C ASN A 294 20.10 6.89 -16.92
N ASN A 295 18.85 6.43 -16.85
CA ASN A 295 17.87 6.58 -17.94
C ASN A 295 17.19 7.95 -17.97
N LYS A 296 17.59 8.88 -17.08
CA LYS A 296 17.01 10.24 -16.96
C LYS A 296 15.50 10.27 -16.76
N VAL A 297 14.96 9.27 -16.07
CA VAL A 297 13.56 9.25 -15.64
C VAL A 297 13.40 10.09 -14.37
N ILE A 298 14.40 10.04 -13.49
CA ILE A 298 14.54 10.90 -12.31
C ILE A 298 15.91 11.58 -12.45
N ASP A 299 15.92 12.87 -12.76
CA ASP A 299 17.19 13.59 -13.07
C ASP A 299 17.77 14.31 -11.84
N ASP A 300 16.97 14.51 -10.77
CA ASP A 300 17.33 15.34 -9.61
C ASP A 300 18.13 14.60 -8.53
N ILE A 301 18.44 13.32 -8.70
CA ILE A 301 19.29 12.56 -7.79
C ILE A 301 20.75 12.74 -8.17
N GLY A 302 21.59 13.08 -7.18
CA GLY A 302 23.02 13.27 -7.34
C GLY A 302 23.85 12.03 -7.01
N ASP A 303 23.50 11.31 -5.93
CA ASP A 303 24.18 10.11 -5.45
C ASP A 303 23.26 9.21 -4.64
N VAL A 304 23.52 7.92 -4.59
CA VAL A 304 22.76 6.94 -3.78
C VAL A 304 23.77 6.07 -3.04
N ARG A 305 23.67 6.05 -1.72
CA ARG A 305 24.55 5.26 -0.84
C ARG A 305 23.76 4.40 0.11
N ASP A 306 24.27 3.22 0.39
CA ASP A 306 23.81 2.36 1.47
C ASP A 306 24.71 2.58 2.70
N GLU A 307 24.16 3.14 3.74
CA GLU A 307 24.82 3.37 5.03
C GLU A 307 24.24 2.47 6.12
N SER A 308 23.56 1.39 5.74
CA SER A 308 22.97 0.43 6.68
C SER A 308 24.07 -0.27 7.49
N ASP A 309 23.85 -0.38 8.80
CA ASP A 309 24.75 -1.03 9.74
C ASP A 309 23.98 -1.94 10.73
N ARG A 310 24.60 -2.26 11.88
CA ARG A 310 23.99 -3.10 12.92
C ARG A 310 22.85 -2.39 13.67
N ASP A 311 22.84 -1.06 13.65
CA ASP A 311 21.87 -0.24 14.35
C ASP A 311 20.60 -0.05 13.51
N GLY A 312 20.67 -0.29 12.20
CA GLY A 312 19.49 -0.26 11.34
C GLY A 312 19.77 -0.03 9.86
N MET A 313 18.69 0.00 9.10
CA MET A 313 18.73 0.31 7.67
C MET A 313 18.79 1.82 7.45
N ARG A 314 19.70 2.27 6.57
CA ARG A 314 19.84 3.66 6.17
C ARG A 314 20.29 3.75 4.71
N ILE A 315 19.35 4.02 3.81
CA ILE A 315 19.66 4.33 2.41
C ILE A 315 19.62 5.86 2.26
N VAL A 316 20.72 6.44 1.81
CA VAL A 316 20.87 7.89 1.61
C VAL A 316 20.79 8.19 0.12
N ILE A 317 19.79 8.97 -0.28
CA ILE A 317 19.58 9.44 -1.67
C ILE A 317 19.83 10.93 -1.66
N GLU A 318 21.05 11.35 -2.09
CA GLU A 318 21.43 12.74 -2.16
C GLU A 318 20.84 13.41 -3.40
N LEU A 319 20.19 14.55 -3.21
CA LEU A 319 19.60 15.32 -4.30
C LEU A 319 20.59 16.33 -4.90
N LYS A 320 20.37 16.70 -6.15
CA LYS A 320 21.07 17.81 -6.78
C LYS A 320 20.66 19.14 -6.13
N ARG A 321 21.47 20.18 -6.31
CA ARG A 321 21.13 21.52 -5.82
C ARG A 321 19.81 21.99 -6.42
N SER A 322 18.98 22.61 -5.62
CA SER A 322 17.65 23.14 -6.00
C SER A 322 16.63 22.09 -6.46
N ALA A 323 16.88 20.78 -6.22
CA ALA A 323 15.90 19.75 -6.45
C ALA A 323 14.82 19.78 -5.38
N GLU A 324 13.57 19.58 -5.76
CA GLU A 324 12.46 19.51 -4.82
C GLU A 324 12.29 18.11 -4.27
N ALA A 325 12.68 17.91 -2.99
CA ALA A 325 12.79 16.61 -2.37
C ALA A 325 11.45 15.83 -2.37
N GLN A 326 10.30 16.53 -2.21
CA GLN A 326 8.99 15.89 -2.21
C GLN A 326 8.63 15.31 -3.58
N ILE A 327 8.98 16.00 -4.66
CA ILE A 327 8.72 15.52 -6.03
C ILE A 327 9.56 14.29 -6.34
N VAL A 328 10.85 14.33 -5.99
CA VAL A 328 11.74 13.16 -6.16
C VAL A 328 11.22 11.97 -5.33
N LEU A 329 10.78 12.21 -4.10
CA LEU A 329 10.19 11.15 -3.25
C LEU A 329 8.93 10.54 -3.89
N ASN A 330 8.04 11.37 -4.45
CA ASN A 330 6.84 10.90 -5.14
C ASN A 330 7.20 10.09 -6.41
N GLN A 331 8.21 10.53 -7.17
CA GLN A 331 8.72 9.79 -8.32
C GLN A 331 9.31 8.43 -7.91
N LEU A 332 10.06 8.37 -6.79
CA LEU A 332 10.58 7.14 -6.23
C LEU A 332 9.46 6.18 -5.82
N PHE A 333 8.41 6.65 -5.16
CA PHE A 333 7.24 5.83 -4.84
C PHE A 333 6.54 5.29 -6.07
N LYS A 334 6.47 6.06 -7.15
CA LYS A 334 5.81 5.64 -8.39
C LYS A 334 6.62 4.64 -9.22
N HIS A 335 7.93 4.78 -9.27
CA HIS A 335 8.79 4.05 -10.21
C HIS A 335 9.63 2.94 -9.59
N THR A 336 9.60 2.80 -8.25
CA THR A 336 10.38 1.80 -7.51
C THR A 336 9.53 1.02 -6.51
N SER A 337 10.09 -0.04 -5.96
CA SER A 337 9.46 -0.80 -4.87
C SER A 337 9.52 -0.13 -3.49
N MET A 338 9.85 1.17 -3.42
CA MET A 338 9.58 1.96 -2.21
C MET A 338 8.08 2.05 -1.90
N GLN A 339 7.23 1.81 -2.88
CA GLN A 339 5.80 1.59 -2.70
C GLN A 339 5.38 0.35 -3.47
N GLU A 340 4.74 -0.60 -2.77
CA GLU A 340 4.27 -1.86 -3.34
C GLU A 340 2.85 -2.17 -2.87
N SER A 341 2.09 -2.83 -3.73
CA SER A 341 0.76 -3.30 -3.36
C SER A 341 0.80 -4.70 -2.78
N PHE A 342 0.17 -4.91 -1.63
CA PHE A 342 -0.01 -6.22 -1.02
C PHE A 342 -1.42 -6.71 -1.26
N SER A 343 -1.55 -7.85 -1.94
CA SER A 343 -2.85 -8.54 -2.13
C SER A 343 -2.99 -9.62 -1.06
N MET A 344 -3.90 -9.41 -0.11
CA MET A 344 -4.23 -10.38 0.92
C MET A 344 -5.11 -11.49 0.32
N ILE A 345 -4.73 -12.74 0.60
CA ILE A 345 -5.51 -13.94 0.23
C ILE A 345 -5.45 -14.90 1.42
N PHE A 346 -6.52 -14.96 2.19
CA PHE A 346 -6.67 -15.83 3.36
C PHE A 346 -7.12 -17.22 2.92
N LEU A 347 -6.23 -17.99 2.34
CA LEU A 347 -6.44 -19.36 1.92
C LEU A 347 -5.61 -20.30 2.78
N ALA A 348 -6.24 -21.29 3.43
CA ALA A 348 -5.58 -22.30 4.24
C ALA A 348 -6.26 -23.66 4.09
N VAL A 349 -5.60 -24.73 4.53
CA VAL A 349 -6.17 -26.08 4.55
C VAL A 349 -7.01 -26.25 5.81
N VAL A 350 -8.29 -26.60 5.62
CA VAL A 350 -9.26 -26.94 6.66
C VAL A 350 -9.81 -28.33 6.37
N ASN A 351 -9.59 -29.28 7.27
CA ASN A 351 -10.06 -30.67 7.08
C ASN A 351 -9.68 -31.26 5.70
N ASN A 352 -8.41 -31.13 5.33
CA ASN A 352 -7.85 -31.58 4.06
C ASN A 352 -8.47 -30.93 2.80
N GLN A 353 -9.07 -29.76 2.94
CA GLN A 353 -9.61 -28.99 1.81
C GLN A 353 -9.09 -27.54 1.86
N PRO A 354 -8.68 -26.95 0.72
CA PRO A 354 -8.33 -25.55 0.67
C PRO A 354 -9.61 -24.71 0.83
N LYS A 355 -9.58 -23.76 1.75
CA LYS A 355 -10.72 -22.88 2.02
C LYS A 355 -10.26 -21.43 2.18
N GLU A 356 -10.95 -20.54 1.47
CA GLU A 356 -10.82 -19.10 1.64
C GLU A 356 -11.77 -18.63 2.74
N MET A 357 -11.30 -17.75 3.63
CA MET A 357 -12.07 -17.35 4.81
C MET A 357 -11.69 -15.96 5.32
N GLY A 358 -12.57 -15.32 6.06
CA GLY A 358 -12.30 -14.07 6.76
C GLY A 358 -11.59 -14.27 8.10
N LEU A 359 -11.19 -13.16 8.73
CA LEU A 359 -10.45 -13.14 10.00
C LEU A 359 -11.19 -13.86 11.13
N VAL A 360 -12.50 -13.64 11.27
CA VAL A 360 -13.32 -14.26 12.32
C VAL A 360 -13.24 -15.79 12.23
N GLN A 361 -13.38 -16.34 11.00
CA GLN A 361 -13.33 -17.78 10.77
C GLN A 361 -11.93 -18.34 11.03
N ALA A 362 -10.88 -17.62 10.63
CA ALA A 362 -9.50 -18.05 10.89
C ALA A 362 -9.20 -18.13 12.39
N ILE A 363 -9.62 -17.13 13.18
CA ILE A 363 -9.47 -17.15 14.63
C ILE A 363 -10.34 -18.25 15.26
N GLN A 364 -11.56 -18.45 14.76
CA GLN A 364 -12.45 -19.51 15.27
C GLN A 364 -11.81 -20.90 15.13
N HIS A 365 -11.24 -21.23 13.97
CA HIS A 365 -10.55 -22.50 13.77
C HIS A 365 -9.37 -22.71 14.71
N PHE A 366 -8.60 -21.64 14.99
CA PHE A 366 -7.55 -21.71 16.00
C PHE A 366 -8.12 -21.96 17.41
N VAL A 367 -9.17 -21.23 17.80
CA VAL A 367 -9.84 -21.41 19.10
C VAL A 367 -10.39 -22.81 19.25
N ASP A 368 -11.05 -23.34 18.22
CA ASP A 368 -11.59 -24.72 18.23
C ASP A 368 -10.47 -25.74 18.40
N HIS A 369 -9.35 -25.56 17.68
CA HIS A 369 -8.17 -26.40 17.86
C HIS A 369 -7.62 -26.31 19.29
N ARG A 370 -7.54 -25.13 19.88
CA ARG A 370 -7.09 -24.96 21.28
C ARG A 370 -8.03 -25.67 22.26
N ILE A 371 -9.35 -25.60 22.04
CA ILE A 371 -10.33 -26.28 22.86
C ILE A 371 -10.08 -27.79 22.81
N ASP A 372 -9.84 -28.36 21.63
CA ASP A 372 -9.58 -29.79 21.46
C ASP A 372 -8.25 -30.22 22.14
N VAL A 373 -7.18 -29.49 21.88
CA VAL A 373 -5.84 -29.70 22.47
C VAL A 373 -5.91 -29.68 24.01
N VAL A 374 -6.56 -28.67 24.59
CA VAL A 374 -6.67 -28.56 26.06
C VAL A 374 -7.55 -29.68 26.64
N ARG A 375 -8.62 -30.05 25.95
CA ARG A 375 -9.47 -31.19 26.35
C ARG A 375 -8.69 -32.49 26.34
N ARG A 376 -7.98 -32.81 25.27
CA ARG A 376 -7.16 -34.02 25.13
C ARG A 376 -6.04 -34.07 26.17
N ARG A 377 -5.32 -32.95 26.32
CA ARG A 377 -4.29 -32.79 27.36
C ARG A 377 -4.83 -33.06 28.74
N THR A 378 -5.97 -32.45 29.08
CA THR A 378 -6.58 -32.63 30.41
C THR A 378 -7.04 -34.08 30.62
N ALA A 379 -7.59 -34.72 29.59
CA ALA A 379 -7.95 -36.14 29.64
C ALA A 379 -6.73 -37.04 29.84
N TYR A 380 -5.62 -36.76 29.13
CA TYR A 380 -4.35 -37.46 29.31
C TYR A 380 -3.80 -37.31 30.72
N LEU A 381 -3.78 -36.07 31.25
CA LEU A 381 -3.32 -35.79 32.59
C LEU A 381 -4.21 -36.45 33.66
N LEU A 382 -5.53 -36.46 33.43
CA LEU A 382 -6.48 -37.18 34.30
C LEU A 382 -6.20 -38.68 34.29
N MET A 383 -5.99 -39.29 33.11
CA MET A 383 -5.63 -40.70 33.00
C MET A 383 -4.34 -40.99 33.78
N LYS A 384 -3.30 -40.20 33.58
CA LYS A 384 -2.02 -40.38 34.31
C LYS A 384 -2.17 -40.15 35.80
N ALA A 385 -2.96 -39.19 36.23
CA ALA A 385 -3.23 -38.92 37.63
C ALA A 385 -3.99 -40.11 38.27
N ARG A 386 -4.97 -40.69 37.57
CA ARG A 386 -5.69 -41.89 38.03
C ARG A 386 -4.81 -43.12 38.07
N GLU A 387 -3.89 -43.30 37.09
CA GLU A 387 -2.88 -44.38 37.16
C GLU A 387 -1.97 -44.21 38.39
N ARG A 388 -1.56 -42.98 38.70
CA ARG A 388 -0.73 -42.69 39.86
C ARG A 388 -1.51 -42.88 41.18
N GLU A 389 -2.76 -42.40 41.23
CA GLU A 389 -3.66 -42.59 42.38
C GLU A 389 -3.79 -44.10 42.69
N HIS A 390 -4.04 -44.91 41.68
CA HIS A 390 -4.19 -46.35 41.82
C HIS A 390 -2.95 -47.02 42.44
N ILE A 391 -1.74 -46.61 42.01
CA ILE A 391 -0.49 -47.08 42.62
C ILE A 391 -0.36 -46.61 44.06
N LEU A 392 -0.67 -45.36 44.38
CA LEU A 392 -0.58 -44.77 45.69
C LEU A 392 -1.58 -45.36 46.67
N GLU A 393 -2.80 -45.71 46.21
CA GLU A 393 -3.77 -46.45 47.01
C GLU A 393 -3.23 -47.85 47.36
N GLY A 394 -2.56 -48.53 46.41
CA GLY A 394 -1.87 -49.79 46.68
C GLY A 394 -0.79 -49.66 47.77
N TYR A 395 -0.02 -48.60 47.72
CA TYR A 395 0.96 -48.29 48.77
C TYR A 395 0.30 -48.00 50.11
N GLN A 396 -0.77 -47.24 50.19
CA GLN A 396 -1.50 -46.95 51.40
C GLN A 396 -1.96 -48.23 52.07
N VAL A 397 -2.60 -49.12 51.31
CA VAL A 397 -3.09 -50.46 51.82
C VAL A 397 -1.94 -51.36 52.27
N ALA A 398 -0.82 -51.32 51.51
CA ALA A 398 0.37 -52.12 51.88
C ALA A 398 1.04 -51.58 53.14
N LEU A 399 1.07 -50.27 53.35
CA LEU A 399 1.67 -49.63 54.53
C LEU A 399 0.84 -49.87 55.80
N ASP A 400 -0.48 -49.97 55.69
CA ASP A 400 -1.36 -50.33 56.80
C ASP A 400 -1.13 -51.77 57.26
N ARG A 401 -0.50 -52.64 56.44
CA ARG A 401 -0.24 -54.05 56.67
C ARG A 401 1.21 -54.46 56.34
N VAL A 402 2.17 -53.62 56.69
CA VAL A 402 3.61 -53.81 56.33
C VAL A 402 4.13 -55.17 56.72
N ASP A 403 3.85 -55.60 57.95
CA ASP A 403 4.33 -56.88 58.45
C ASP A 403 3.82 -58.10 57.66
N ASP A 404 2.55 -58.05 57.26
CA ASP A 404 1.95 -59.11 56.45
C ASP A 404 2.53 -59.10 55.03
N VAL A 405 2.70 -57.89 54.38
CA VAL A 405 3.34 -57.77 53.10
C VAL A 405 4.77 -58.29 53.10
N ILE A 406 5.58 -57.90 54.10
CA ILE A 406 6.95 -58.48 54.28
C ILE A 406 6.92 -59.95 54.41
N ARG A 407 5.98 -60.52 55.17
CA ARG A 407 5.86 -61.99 55.40
C ARG A 407 5.49 -62.70 54.09
N ILE A 408 4.57 -62.14 53.31
CA ILE A 408 4.17 -62.70 51.99
C ILE A 408 5.38 -62.68 51.05
N ILE A 409 6.07 -61.57 50.93
CA ILE A 409 7.21 -61.46 50.04
C ILE A 409 8.33 -62.45 50.42
N ARG A 410 8.67 -62.52 51.68
CA ARG A 410 9.70 -63.46 52.15
C ARG A 410 9.30 -64.93 52.08
N GLY A 411 8.01 -65.23 52.16
CA GLY A 411 7.48 -66.55 52.07
C GLY A 411 7.21 -67.04 50.66
N SER A 412 7.39 -66.27 49.66
CA SER A 412 7.21 -66.57 48.23
C SER A 412 8.55 -67.01 47.62
N GLU A 413 8.55 -67.97 46.71
CA GLU A 413 9.74 -68.47 46.03
C GLU A 413 10.32 -67.59 44.98
N ASN A 414 9.46 -66.79 44.32
CA ASN A 414 9.84 -65.88 43.26
C ASN A 414 8.92 -64.65 43.19
N ARG A 415 9.28 -63.68 42.40
CA ARG A 415 8.53 -62.42 42.21
C ARG A 415 7.09 -62.67 41.67
N ALA A 416 6.91 -63.60 40.74
CA ALA A 416 5.59 -63.90 40.18
C ALA A 416 4.63 -64.49 41.20
N GLU A 417 5.14 -65.40 42.09
CA GLU A 417 4.38 -65.93 43.18
C GLU A 417 4.06 -64.89 44.27
N ALA A 418 5.06 -64.05 44.64
CA ALA A 418 4.81 -62.96 45.54
C ALA A 418 3.74 -61.97 45.04
N ARG A 419 3.72 -61.70 43.74
CA ARG A 419 2.69 -60.85 43.08
C ARG A 419 1.31 -61.46 43.20
N THR A 420 1.18 -62.76 42.87
CA THR A 420 -0.10 -63.54 42.98
C THR A 420 -0.58 -63.56 44.42
N ASN A 421 0.29 -63.85 45.33
CA ASN A 421 -0.02 -63.91 46.76
C ASN A 421 -0.45 -62.57 47.36
N LEU A 422 0.15 -61.50 46.94
CA LEU A 422 -0.27 -60.13 47.30
C LEU A 422 -1.67 -59.78 46.75
N VAL A 423 -1.93 -60.12 45.51
CA VAL A 423 -3.25 -59.89 44.90
C VAL A 423 -4.31 -60.67 45.58
N ASP A 424 -4.05 -61.94 45.84
CA ASP A 424 -5.00 -62.81 46.54
C ASP A 424 -5.23 -62.39 48.00
N TYR A 425 -4.19 -61.97 48.72
CA TYR A 425 -4.30 -61.48 50.07
C TYR A 425 -5.17 -60.20 50.16
N PHE A 426 -4.90 -59.24 49.33
CA PHE A 426 -5.66 -58.01 49.34
C PHE A 426 -7.05 -58.13 48.66
N SER A 427 -7.28 -59.18 47.91
CA SER A 427 -8.59 -59.54 47.39
C SER A 427 -9.41 -60.36 48.42
N GLY A 428 -8.90 -60.50 49.62
CA GLY A 428 -9.59 -61.20 50.70
C GLY A 428 -9.47 -62.70 50.67
N LYS A 429 -8.62 -63.27 49.83
CA LYS A 429 -8.34 -64.74 49.78
C LYS A 429 -7.29 -65.09 50.80
N THR A 430 -7.32 -66.33 51.28
CA THR A 430 -6.34 -66.92 52.20
C THR A 430 -5.06 -67.28 51.42
N VAL A 431 -3.91 -66.77 51.89
CA VAL A 431 -2.60 -67.06 51.27
C VAL A 431 -1.77 -67.87 52.24
N ASN A 432 -1.20 -68.98 51.77
CA ASN A 432 -0.28 -69.77 52.50
C ASN A 432 1.15 -69.27 52.30
N VAL A 433 1.80 -68.80 53.38
CA VAL A 433 3.14 -68.22 53.34
C VAL A 433 4.09 -69.15 54.09
N SER A 434 5.15 -69.55 53.39
CA SER A 434 6.22 -70.29 54.01
C SER A 434 7.11 -69.36 54.85
N GLU A 435 7.30 -69.67 56.12
CA GLU A 435 8.35 -68.99 56.94
C GLU A 435 9.73 -69.50 56.50
N SER A 436 10.64 -68.48 56.28
CA SER A 436 11.95 -68.63 55.67
C SER A 436 12.82 -69.80 56.15
N ASN A 437 13.54 -70.35 55.26
CA ASN A 437 14.62 -71.30 55.08
C ASN A 437 15.33 -71.91 56.29
N ALA A 438 14.98 -71.62 57.55
CA ALA A 438 15.54 -72.29 58.71
C ALA A 438 14.60 -73.21 59.44
N ASN A 439 13.27 -73.12 59.28
CA ASN A 439 12.28 -74.06 59.83
C ASN A 439 11.10 -74.22 58.84
N ARG A 440 11.13 -75.23 57.99
CA ARG A 440 9.99 -75.63 57.13
C ARG A 440 8.89 -76.24 58.02
N GLN A 441 8.20 -75.40 58.78
CA GLN A 441 6.89 -75.77 59.33
C GLN A 441 5.84 -75.07 58.47
N ALA A 442 4.71 -75.83 58.24
CA ALA A 442 3.60 -75.38 57.43
C ALA A 442 3.29 -73.93 57.71
N GLY A 443 3.39 -73.10 56.63
CA GLY A 443 3.19 -71.62 56.70
C GLY A 443 1.81 -71.33 57.30
N LYS A 444 1.73 -70.31 58.16
CA LYS A 444 0.46 -69.89 58.75
C LYS A 444 -0.35 -69.20 57.70
N PRO A 445 -1.65 -69.56 57.48
CA PRO A 445 -2.51 -68.87 56.56
C PRO A 445 -2.75 -67.43 57.01
N LEU A 446 -2.54 -66.48 56.10
CA LEU A 446 -2.87 -65.08 56.26
C LEU A 446 -4.18 -64.82 55.55
N SER A 447 -5.15 -64.23 56.24
CA SER A 447 -6.43 -63.88 55.73
C SER A 447 -6.80 -62.44 56.13
N LEU A 448 -7.18 -61.58 55.17
CA LEU A 448 -7.72 -60.29 55.47
C LEU A 448 -9.20 -60.38 55.78
N LYS A 449 -9.58 -60.21 57.04
CA LYS A 449 -10.99 -60.02 57.40
C LYS A 449 -11.38 -58.58 57.47
N GLY A 450 -12.15 -58.14 56.47
CA GLY A 450 -13.11 -57.03 56.60
C GLY A 450 -12.63 -55.58 56.50
N LEU A 451 -11.46 -55.25 55.95
CA LEU A 451 -10.99 -53.87 56.00
C LEU A 451 -10.57 -53.17 54.64
N VAL A 452 -10.38 -53.96 53.57
CA VAL A 452 -9.75 -53.39 52.35
C VAL A 452 -10.70 -52.89 51.26
N PRO A 453 -11.95 -53.43 51.14
CA PRO A 453 -12.80 -52.90 49.97
C PRO A 453 -13.27 -51.49 50.10
N SER A 454 -13.23 -50.85 51.27
CA SER A 454 -13.73 -49.52 51.49
C SER A 454 -12.73 -48.39 51.23
N GLN A 455 -11.44 -48.70 51.05
CA GLN A 455 -10.35 -47.70 50.86
C GLN A 455 -9.85 -47.58 49.40
N LEU A 456 -10.18 -48.58 48.56
CA LEU A 456 -9.75 -48.63 47.16
C LEU A 456 -10.84 -48.16 46.25
N THR A 457 -10.54 -47.32 45.28
CA THR A 457 -11.46 -46.93 44.21
C THR A 457 -11.70 -48.05 43.22
N ARG A 458 -10.77 -49.06 43.13
CA ARG A 458 -10.82 -50.23 42.26
C ARG A 458 -10.35 -51.46 43.03
N PRO A 459 -10.72 -52.70 42.64
CA PRO A 459 -10.13 -53.91 43.20
C PRO A 459 -8.62 -53.91 43.05
N PHE A 460 -7.93 -54.45 44.08
CA PHE A 460 -6.48 -54.55 44.10
C PHE A 460 -6.01 -55.45 42.94
N ASP A 461 -5.04 -55.09 42.20
CA ASP A 461 -4.58 -55.73 40.99
C ASP A 461 -3.06 -56.03 40.95
N THR A 462 -2.63 -56.55 39.79
CA THR A 462 -1.24 -56.91 39.55
C THR A 462 -0.33 -55.73 39.45
N VAL A 463 -0.84 -54.56 38.99
CA VAL A 463 -0.07 -53.30 38.85
C VAL A 463 0.30 -52.75 40.21
N GLN A 464 -0.64 -52.81 41.17
CA GLN A 464 -0.38 -52.37 42.55
C GLN A 464 0.57 -53.36 43.25
N ALA A 465 0.43 -54.65 43.01
CA ALA A 465 1.32 -55.66 43.54
C ALA A 465 2.77 -55.46 43.01
N ASP A 466 2.94 -55.29 41.72
CA ASP A 466 4.26 -54.99 41.11
C ASP A 466 4.88 -53.70 41.66
N ALA A 467 4.08 -52.64 41.84
CA ALA A 467 4.57 -51.38 42.43
C ALA A 467 5.02 -51.60 43.90
N ILE A 468 4.32 -52.41 44.68
CA ILE A 468 4.73 -52.75 46.06
C ILE A 468 6.05 -53.53 46.06
N LEU A 469 6.20 -54.50 45.12
CA LEU A 469 7.44 -55.29 45.01
C LEU A 469 8.64 -54.44 44.54
N GLU A 470 8.43 -53.31 43.90
CA GLU A 470 9.46 -52.36 43.50
C GLU A 470 9.71 -51.26 44.56
N LEU A 471 8.93 -51.25 45.66
CA LEU A 471 9.08 -50.27 46.69
C LEU A 471 10.40 -50.46 47.43
N GLN A 472 11.22 -49.39 47.48
CA GLN A 472 12.49 -49.44 48.21
C GLN A 472 12.26 -49.38 49.71
N LEU A 473 13.00 -50.23 50.48
CA LEU A 473 12.84 -50.42 51.94
C LEU A 473 12.93 -49.10 52.75
N HIS A 474 13.71 -48.15 52.33
CA HIS A 474 13.80 -46.82 53.01
C HIS A 474 12.48 -46.04 52.98
N ARG A 475 11.58 -46.27 51.98
CA ARG A 475 10.25 -45.67 51.89
C ARG A 475 9.22 -46.18 52.88
N LEU A 476 9.61 -47.17 53.71
CA LEU A 476 8.79 -47.68 54.80
C LEU A 476 8.96 -46.92 56.14
N THR A 477 9.73 -45.84 56.14
CA THR A 477 9.89 -44.98 57.29
C THR A 477 8.65 -44.09 57.48
N ARG A 478 8.36 -43.63 58.72
CA ARG A 478 7.22 -42.74 59.02
C ARG A 478 7.18 -41.47 58.16
N LEU A 479 8.33 -40.84 57.98
CA LEU A 479 8.45 -39.65 57.10
C LEU A 479 8.02 -39.94 55.66
N SER A 480 8.43 -41.08 55.11
CA SER A 480 8.04 -41.49 53.74
C SER A 480 6.56 -41.90 53.63
N ILE A 481 5.96 -42.38 54.70
CA ILE A 481 4.51 -42.68 54.76
C ILE A 481 3.70 -41.36 54.65
N ASP A 482 4.08 -40.36 55.45
CA ASP A 482 3.44 -39.04 55.43
C ASP A 482 3.59 -38.37 54.04
N GLU A 483 4.75 -38.54 53.36
CA GLU A 483 4.97 -38.07 52.00
C GLU A 483 4.04 -38.76 51.00
N ILE A 484 3.87 -40.11 51.08
CA ILE A 484 2.96 -40.85 50.21
C ILE A 484 1.50 -40.43 50.42
N LEU A 485 1.05 -40.23 51.65
CA LEU A 485 -0.30 -39.73 51.93
C LEU A 485 -0.52 -38.33 51.46
N LYS A 486 0.47 -37.45 51.59
CA LYS A 486 0.44 -36.11 51.03
C LYS A 486 0.37 -36.14 49.52
N GLU A 487 1.23 -36.91 48.84
CA GLU A 487 1.18 -37.09 47.38
C GLU A 487 -0.19 -37.61 46.93
N LEU A 488 -0.79 -38.59 47.64
CA LEU A 488 -2.12 -39.10 47.30
C LEU A 488 -3.20 -38.01 47.40
N ALA A 489 -3.15 -37.18 48.43
CA ALA A 489 -4.07 -36.06 48.60
C ALA A 489 -3.90 -35.02 47.48
N GLU A 490 -2.66 -34.70 47.10
CA GLU A 490 -2.36 -33.80 45.98
C GLU A 490 -2.84 -34.36 44.63
N VAL A 491 -2.63 -35.67 44.38
CA VAL A 491 -3.09 -36.34 43.16
C VAL A 491 -4.62 -36.32 43.08
N ARG A 492 -5.32 -36.60 44.20
CA ARG A 492 -6.79 -36.52 44.27
C ARG A 492 -7.30 -35.12 44.03
N GLY A 493 -6.61 -34.10 44.55
CA GLY A 493 -6.90 -32.69 44.26
C GLY A 493 -6.80 -32.37 42.76
N ARG A 494 -5.72 -32.83 42.09
CA ARG A 494 -5.55 -32.68 40.62
C ARG A 494 -6.61 -33.46 39.83
N ILE A 495 -6.97 -34.67 40.23
CA ILE A 495 -8.06 -35.44 39.58
C ILE A 495 -9.37 -34.64 39.62
N ALA A 496 -9.76 -34.13 40.80
CA ALA A 496 -10.97 -33.34 40.96
C ALA A 496 -10.94 -32.05 40.10
N GLU A 497 -9.77 -31.41 40.00
CA GLU A 497 -9.56 -30.27 39.15
C GLU A 497 -9.75 -30.63 37.68
N TYR A 498 -9.07 -31.67 37.16
CA TYR A 498 -9.17 -32.12 35.78
C TYR A 498 -10.59 -32.53 35.38
N GLU A 499 -11.27 -33.30 36.29
CA GLU A 499 -12.66 -33.67 36.11
C GLU A 499 -13.57 -32.43 36.00
N SER A 500 -13.33 -31.43 36.86
CA SER A 500 -14.09 -30.19 36.84
C SER A 500 -13.88 -29.36 35.58
N ILE A 501 -12.67 -29.40 35.00
CA ILE A 501 -12.36 -28.74 33.74
C ILE A 501 -13.07 -29.44 32.58
N LEU A 502 -13.00 -30.77 32.52
CA LEU A 502 -13.64 -31.57 31.49
C LEU A 502 -15.17 -31.52 31.53
N ALA A 503 -15.76 -31.35 32.71
CA ALA A 503 -17.21 -31.25 32.93
C ALA A 503 -17.77 -29.86 32.60
N SER A 504 -16.92 -28.81 32.50
CA SER A 504 -17.37 -27.43 32.32
C SER A 504 -16.66 -26.72 31.19
N GLU A 505 -17.35 -26.50 30.08
CA GLU A 505 -16.81 -25.73 28.95
C GLU A 505 -16.35 -24.32 29.36
N LYS A 506 -17.04 -23.70 30.33
CA LYS A 506 -16.65 -22.37 30.87
C LYS A 506 -15.27 -22.42 31.54
N LYS A 507 -14.99 -23.47 32.32
CA LYS A 507 -13.67 -23.63 32.95
C LYS A 507 -12.59 -23.93 31.95
N LEU A 508 -12.87 -24.77 30.94
CA LEU A 508 -11.96 -25.07 29.84
C LEU A 508 -11.61 -23.83 29.04
N ARG A 509 -12.59 -23.01 28.67
CA ARG A 509 -12.38 -21.70 28.03
C ARG A 509 -11.60 -20.73 28.91
N GLY A 510 -11.91 -20.69 30.21
CA GLY A 510 -11.15 -19.87 31.19
C GLY A 510 -9.67 -20.25 31.27
N LEU A 511 -9.34 -21.56 31.16
CA LEU A 511 -7.96 -22.02 31.11
C LEU A 511 -7.25 -21.58 29.83
N ILE A 512 -7.93 -21.63 28.67
CA ILE A 512 -7.39 -21.16 27.39
C ILE A 512 -7.11 -19.64 27.46
N VAL A 513 -8.02 -18.84 28.04
CA VAL A 513 -7.80 -17.39 28.23
C VAL A 513 -6.56 -17.15 29.07
N LYS A 514 -6.39 -17.87 30.17
CA LYS A 514 -5.21 -17.73 31.03
C LYS A 514 -3.91 -18.07 30.29
N GLU A 515 -3.88 -19.14 29.49
CA GLU A 515 -2.72 -19.52 28.67
C GLU A 515 -2.41 -18.47 27.61
N LEU A 516 -3.41 -17.91 26.96
CA LEU A 516 -3.26 -16.82 25.98
C LEU A 516 -2.73 -15.54 26.64
N GLU A 517 -3.19 -15.19 27.84
CA GLU A 517 -2.67 -14.06 28.63
C GLU A 517 -1.20 -14.27 29.02
N GLU A 518 -0.81 -15.49 29.38
CA GLU A 518 0.58 -15.83 29.66
C GLU A 518 1.46 -15.66 28.41
N VAL A 519 1.02 -16.13 27.24
CA VAL A 519 1.68 -15.94 25.95
C VAL A 519 1.81 -14.45 25.63
N LYS A 520 0.73 -13.68 25.77
CA LYS A 520 0.74 -12.22 25.56
C LYS A 520 1.73 -11.52 26.45
N LYS A 521 1.75 -11.87 27.74
CA LYS A 521 2.66 -11.26 28.73
C LYS A 521 4.13 -11.55 28.42
N LYS A 522 4.41 -12.76 27.91
CA LYS A 522 5.78 -13.23 27.68
C LYS A 522 6.37 -12.76 26.37
N TYR A 523 5.58 -12.75 25.29
CA TYR A 523 6.05 -12.51 23.91
C TYR A 523 5.43 -11.29 23.25
N GLY A 524 4.48 -10.61 23.90
CA GLY A 524 3.82 -9.42 23.34
C GLY A 524 4.80 -8.25 23.23
N ASP A 525 4.78 -7.60 22.08
CA ASP A 525 5.57 -6.42 21.76
C ASP A 525 4.72 -5.33 21.11
N ALA A 526 5.32 -4.16 20.92
CA ALA A 526 4.66 -3.06 20.24
C ALA A 526 4.55 -3.30 18.74
N ARG A 527 3.49 -2.74 18.13
CA ARG A 527 3.32 -2.68 16.68
C ARG A 527 4.49 -1.95 16.02
N ARG A 528 4.99 -2.50 14.91
CA ARG A 528 6.06 -1.90 14.11
C ARG A 528 5.52 -1.10 12.93
N THR A 529 4.53 -1.64 12.22
CA THR A 529 3.94 -1.03 11.03
C THR A 529 2.93 0.05 11.39
N ILE A 530 3.01 1.22 10.76
CA ILE A 530 2.10 2.33 10.94
C ILE A 530 0.99 2.24 9.88
N ILE A 531 -0.27 2.16 10.32
CA ILE A 531 -1.43 2.11 9.43
C ILE A 531 -2.02 3.52 9.31
N GLN A 532 -2.13 3.98 8.06
CA GLN A 532 -2.73 5.26 7.71
C GLN A 532 -4.00 5.05 6.86
N ASP A 533 -4.86 6.05 6.86
CA ASP A 533 -6.00 6.07 5.95
C ASP A 533 -5.51 6.14 4.50
N GLU A 534 -6.44 6.03 3.53
CA GLU A 534 -6.07 5.93 2.12
C GLU A 534 -5.12 7.05 1.71
N ALA A 535 -3.97 6.69 1.15
CA ALA A 535 -3.12 7.65 0.47
C ALA A 535 -3.86 8.09 -0.80
N ALA A 536 -3.96 9.39 -1.05
CA ALA A 536 -4.33 9.89 -2.36
C ALA A 536 -3.41 9.24 -3.42
N GLU A 537 -3.99 8.73 -4.50
CA GLU A 537 -3.17 8.25 -5.62
C GLU A 537 -2.23 9.37 -6.05
N ILE A 538 -0.94 9.08 -6.18
CA ILE A 538 0.03 10.05 -6.67
C ILE A 538 -0.39 10.43 -8.09
N SER A 539 -0.90 11.65 -8.24
CA SER A 539 -1.32 12.19 -9.52
C SER A 539 -0.11 12.50 -10.41
N LEU A 540 -0.33 12.70 -11.70
CA LEU A 540 0.74 13.15 -12.59
C LEU A 540 1.27 14.52 -12.16
N GLU A 541 0.41 15.34 -11.58
CA GLU A 541 0.71 16.66 -11.06
C GLU A 541 1.69 16.65 -9.89
N ASP A 542 1.55 15.65 -8.99
CA ASP A 542 2.45 15.47 -7.82
C ASP A 542 3.89 15.06 -8.20
N LEU A 543 4.13 14.78 -9.48
CA LEU A 543 5.42 14.36 -10.03
C LEU A 543 6.12 15.48 -10.82
N ILE A 544 5.48 16.63 -10.95
CA ILE A 544 5.95 17.76 -11.76
C ILE A 544 6.11 18.95 -10.82
N ALA A 545 7.26 19.64 -10.93
CA ALA A 545 7.51 20.85 -10.15
C ALA A 545 6.50 21.97 -10.52
N ASP A 546 5.98 22.63 -9.50
CA ASP A 546 5.14 23.81 -9.67
C ASP A 546 6.04 25.02 -9.90
N GLU A 547 6.44 25.24 -11.15
CA GLU A 547 7.31 26.35 -11.56
C GLU A 547 6.64 27.26 -12.54
N GLN A 548 7.09 28.52 -12.54
CA GLN A 548 6.63 29.52 -13.52
C GLN A 548 7.33 29.33 -14.86
N VAL A 549 6.54 29.22 -15.92
CA VAL A 549 7.04 29.06 -17.30
C VAL A 549 6.44 30.10 -18.23
N ALA A 550 7.23 30.51 -19.20
CA ALA A 550 6.73 31.35 -20.29
C ALA A 550 6.11 30.43 -21.36
N VAL A 551 4.82 30.59 -21.58
CA VAL A 551 4.09 29.93 -22.67
C VAL A 551 4.06 30.83 -23.88
N THR A 552 4.57 30.33 -24.99
CA THR A 552 4.61 31.05 -26.28
C THR A 552 3.70 30.35 -27.29
N VAL A 553 2.84 31.11 -27.91
CA VAL A 553 1.91 30.63 -28.94
C VAL A 553 2.11 31.40 -30.23
N SER A 554 2.33 30.70 -31.32
CA SER A 554 2.46 31.34 -32.64
C SER A 554 1.10 31.53 -33.32
N HIS A 555 1.02 32.41 -34.31
CA HIS A 555 -0.18 32.63 -35.12
C HIS A 555 -0.66 31.37 -35.84
N SER A 556 0.24 30.52 -36.27
CA SER A 556 -0.07 29.22 -36.85
C SER A 556 -0.46 28.17 -35.81
N GLY A 557 -0.59 28.54 -34.55
CA GLY A 557 -1.07 27.66 -33.47
C GLY A 557 -0.01 26.68 -32.94
N TYR A 558 1.28 27.00 -32.96
CA TYR A 558 2.32 26.22 -32.30
C TYR A 558 2.52 26.74 -30.87
N LEU A 559 2.48 25.81 -29.92
CA LEU A 559 2.71 26.07 -28.49
C LEU A 559 4.02 25.46 -28.01
N LYS A 560 4.69 26.19 -27.13
CA LYS A 560 5.79 25.71 -26.31
C LYS A 560 5.80 26.38 -24.95
N ARG A 561 6.41 25.73 -23.97
CA ARG A 561 6.76 26.35 -22.69
C ARG A 561 8.28 26.45 -22.57
N THR A 562 8.73 27.43 -21.84
CA THR A 562 10.16 27.65 -21.57
C THR A 562 10.29 28.12 -20.11
N PRO A 563 11.11 27.47 -19.25
CA PRO A 563 11.33 27.93 -17.88
C PRO A 563 11.79 29.40 -17.88
N ILE A 564 11.24 30.22 -16.99
CA ILE A 564 11.58 31.65 -16.90
C ILE A 564 13.08 31.86 -16.62
N SER A 565 13.69 30.90 -15.84
CA SER A 565 15.11 30.89 -15.55
C SER A 565 16.02 30.93 -16.80
N THR A 566 15.49 30.51 -17.96
CA THR A 566 16.20 30.51 -19.25
C THR A 566 16.30 31.93 -19.86
N TYR A 567 15.42 32.83 -19.44
CA TYR A 567 15.40 34.21 -19.88
C TYR A 567 16.24 35.10 -18.95
N ARG A 568 17.56 35.19 -19.17
CA ARG A 568 18.44 36.09 -18.41
C ARG A 568 18.07 37.53 -18.67
N GLN A 569 17.97 38.33 -17.61
CA GLN A 569 17.75 39.76 -17.64
C GLN A 569 18.84 40.47 -18.48
N GLN A 570 18.44 41.22 -19.51
CA GLN A 570 19.36 42.04 -20.35
C GLN A 570 19.20 43.51 -20.03
N ARG A 571 20.31 44.25 -19.98
CA ARG A 571 20.27 45.70 -19.80
C ARG A 571 19.76 46.40 -21.10
N ARG A 572 19.22 47.60 -20.95
CA ARG A 572 18.79 48.44 -22.09
C ARG A 572 19.88 48.50 -23.16
N GLY A 573 19.49 48.26 -24.46
CA GLY A 573 20.39 48.21 -25.60
C GLY A 573 20.90 46.84 -26.00
N GLY A 574 20.44 45.74 -25.32
CA GLY A 574 20.72 44.36 -25.71
C GLY A 574 20.03 44.00 -27.03
N THR A 575 20.61 43.05 -27.78
CA THR A 575 20.12 42.58 -29.08
C THR A 575 18.90 41.67 -29.01
N GLY A 576 18.27 41.47 -27.83
CA GLY A 576 17.15 40.51 -27.63
C GLY A 576 17.48 39.10 -28.05
N ARG A 577 16.66 38.14 -27.64
CA ARG A 577 16.72 36.76 -28.14
C ARG A 577 15.44 36.44 -28.90
N LYS A 578 15.54 35.60 -29.96
CA LYS A 578 14.35 35.05 -30.63
C LYS A 578 13.60 34.17 -29.62
N GLY A 579 12.34 34.57 -29.34
CA GLY A 579 11.48 33.81 -28.43
C GLY A 579 10.99 32.49 -29.01
N MET A 580 10.96 32.31 -30.35
CA MET A 580 10.54 31.13 -31.05
C MET A 580 11.12 31.10 -32.47
N SER A 581 11.47 29.95 -33.00
CA SER A 581 11.77 29.77 -34.43
C SER A 581 10.48 29.53 -35.17
N THR A 582 10.05 30.50 -35.98
CA THR A 582 8.81 30.42 -36.78
C THR A 582 9.13 30.15 -38.25
N ARG A 583 8.15 29.71 -39.05
CA ARG A 583 8.24 29.67 -40.53
C ARG A 583 8.21 31.07 -41.05
N GLU A 584 8.57 31.27 -42.33
CA GLU A 584 8.70 32.60 -42.96
C GLU A 584 7.45 33.50 -42.83
N GLU A 585 6.26 32.94 -42.59
CA GLU A 585 4.99 33.66 -42.46
C GLU A 585 4.33 33.53 -41.04
N ASP A 586 5.02 32.94 -40.04
CA ASP A 586 4.49 32.70 -38.71
C ASP A 586 5.17 33.64 -37.68
N PHE A 587 4.43 34.08 -36.66
CA PHE A 587 4.93 34.99 -35.61
C PHE A 587 4.31 34.61 -34.26
N VAL A 588 4.92 35.05 -33.16
CA VAL A 588 4.40 34.86 -31.80
C VAL A 588 3.17 35.75 -31.61
N GLU A 589 2.03 35.14 -31.39
CA GLU A 589 0.76 35.86 -31.18
C GLU A 589 0.47 36.06 -29.69
N TYR A 590 0.73 35.04 -28.87
CA TYR A 590 0.55 35.09 -27.41
C TYR A 590 1.84 34.73 -26.71
N LEU A 591 2.16 35.47 -25.67
CA LEU A 591 3.21 35.19 -24.70
C LEU A 591 2.66 35.55 -23.32
N PHE A 592 2.60 34.59 -22.44
CA PHE A 592 2.15 34.78 -21.06
C PHE A 592 2.90 33.87 -20.11
N VAL A 593 2.91 34.22 -18.84
CA VAL A 593 3.49 33.42 -17.76
C VAL A 593 2.38 32.63 -17.10
N ALA A 594 2.65 31.37 -16.84
CA ALA A 594 1.74 30.44 -16.15
C ALA A 594 2.53 29.46 -15.29
N SER A 595 1.91 28.94 -14.23
CA SER A 595 2.45 27.82 -13.51
C SER A 595 2.31 26.54 -14.34
N THR A 596 3.24 25.60 -14.19
CA THR A 596 3.16 24.26 -14.80
C THR A 596 1.85 23.54 -14.47
N HIS A 597 1.26 23.79 -13.30
CA HIS A 597 0.02 23.18 -12.82
C HIS A 597 -1.27 23.92 -13.26
N ASP A 598 -1.15 25.11 -13.92
CA ASP A 598 -2.32 25.83 -14.39
C ASP A 598 -3.04 25.09 -15.54
N TYR A 599 -4.34 25.35 -15.67
CA TYR A 599 -5.11 25.04 -16.86
C TYR A 599 -5.02 26.18 -17.87
N ILE A 600 -4.88 25.84 -19.12
CA ILE A 600 -5.12 26.75 -20.22
C ILE A 600 -6.46 26.36 -20.85
N LEU A 601 -7.42 27.29 -20.80
CA LEU A 601 -8.68 27.17 -21.49
C LEU A 601 -8.49 27.72 -22.90
N VAL A 602 -8.57 26.85 -23.91
CA VAL A 602 -8.42 27.20 -25.32
C VAL A 602 -9.80 27.39 -25.92
N PHE A 603 -10.17 28.63 -26.21
CA PHE A 603 -11.46 28.96 -26.83
C PHE A 603 -11.31 29.06 -28.35
N THR A 604 -12.26 28.46 -29.10
CA THR A 604 -12.26 28.45 -30.56
C THR A 604 -13.21 29.52 -31.15
N ASN A 605 -13.02 29.82 -32.43
CA ASN A 605 -13.92 30.69 -33.21
C ASN A 605 -15.37 30.23 -33.18
N THR A 606 -15.64 28.93 -33.03
CA THR A 606 -16.98 28.34 -32.98
C THR A 606 -17.61 28.40 -31.60
N GLY A 607 -16.90 28.96 -30.60
CA GLY A 607 -17.37 29.08 -29.21
C GLY A 607 -17.25 27.79 -28.37
N ARG A 608 -16.37 26.89 -28.76
CA ARG A 608 -16.03 25.71 -27.95
C ARG A 608 -14.82 26.02 -27.08
N VAL A 609 -14.66 25.28 -25.99
CA VAL A 609 -13.51 25.33 -25.09
C VAL A 609 -12.89 23.94 -24.95
N TYR A 610 -11.57 23.94 -24.97
CA TYR A 610 -10.72 22.80 -24.67
C TYR A 610 -9.82 23.12 -23.48
N TRP A 611 -9.42 22.09 -22.73
CA TRP A 611 -8.50 22.22 -21.61
C TRP A 611 -7.15 21.66 -21.97
N LEU A 612 -6.12 22.33 -21.52
CA LEU A 612 -4.75 21.89 -21.64
C LEU A 612 -4.03 22.23 -20.34
N LYS A 613 -3.37 21.26 -19.72
CA LYS A 613 -2.47 21.55 -18.60
C LYS A 613 -1.16 22.13 -19.14
N VAL A 614 -0.61 23.14 -18.46
CA VAL A 614 0.64 23.78 -18.90
C VAL A 614 1.79 22.77 -18.98
N TYR A 615 1.85 21.78 -18.05
CA TYR A 615 2.86 20.75 -18.11
C TYR A 615 2.76 19.80 -19.33
N GLU A 616 1.63 19.73 -20.02
CA GLU A 616 1.44 18.94 -21.26
C GLU A 616 2.03 19.63 -22.49
N ILE A 617 2.31 20.94 -22.39
CA ILE A 617 2.97 21.69 -23.44
C ILE A 617 4.46 21.30 -23.47
N PRO A 618 5.03 21.00 -24.64
CA PRO A 618 6.43 20.61 -24.73
C PRO A 618 7.35 21.70 -24.23
N GLU A 619 8.28 21.31 -23.36
CA GLU A 619 9.34 22.19 -22.89
C GLU A 619 10.44 22.28 -23.95
N LEU A 620 10.71 23.47 -24.43
CA LEU A 620 11.70 23.70 -25.46
C LEU A 620 12.45 25.02 -25.16
N GLY A 621 13.75 25.02 -25.46
CA GLY A 621 14.57 26.22 -25.37
C GLY A 621 14.04 27.34 -26.28
N ALA A 622 14.58 28.55 -26.12
CA ALA A 622 14.14 29.76 -26.82
C ALA A 622 14.05 29.61 -28.34
N ALA A 623 14.91 28.82 -28.98
CA ALA A 623 14.92 28.56 -30.42
C ALA A 623 13.97 27.44 -30.91
N GLY A 624 13.30 26.70 -30.02
CA GLY A 624 12.42 25.61 -30.39
C GLY A 624 11.14 26.06 -31.07
N LYS A 625 10.57 25.24 -31.96
CA LYS A 625 9.40 25.56 -32.79
C LYS A 625 8.05 25.29 -32.11
N GLY A 626 8.02 24.51 -31.06
CA GLY A 626 6.77 24.12 -30.41
C GLY A 626 6.03 22.95 -31.10
N LYS A 627 4.86 22.63 -30.54
CA LYS A 627 3.94 21.60 -31.04
C LYS A 627 2.60 22.25 -31.45
N ALA A 628 2.06 21.84 -32.58
CA ALA A 628 0.80 22.43 -33.08
C ALA A 628 -0.37 22.09 -32.14
N ILE A 629 -1.27 23.00 -31.89
CA ILE A 629 -2.47 22.88 -31.05
C ILE A 629 -3.30 21.63 -31.37
N PRO A 630 -3.58 21.27 -32.64
CA PRO A 630 -4.31 20.04 -32.96
C PRO A 630 -3.67 18.76 -32.49
N ASN A 631 -2.37 18.79 -32.15
CA ASN A 631 -1.66 17.65 -31.56
C ASN A 631 -1.68 17.65 -30.02
N LEU A 632 -2.21 18.69 -29.40
CA LEU A 632 -2.36 18.84 -27.96
C LEU A 632 -3.83 18.74 -27.52
N VAL A 633 -4.75 19.31 -28.33
CA VAL A 633 -6.20 19.25 -28.09
C VAL A 633 -6.93 18.79 -29.35
N SER A 634 -8.04 18.05 -29.19
CA SER A 634 -8.81 17.45 -30.28
C SER A 634 -9.74 18.47 -30.95
N LEU A 635 -9.18 19.46 -31.64
CA LEU A 635 -9.98 20.44 -32.38
C LEU A 635 -10.83 19.79 -33.49
N GLN A 636 -12.05 20.30 -33.66
CA GLN A 636 -12.93 19.88 -34.74
C GLN A 636 -12.52 20.53 -36.08
N PRO A 637 -12.87 19.89 -37.22
CA PRO A 637 -12.59 20.50 -38.55
C PRO A 637 -13.20 21.90 -38.67
N GLY A 638 -12.37 22.88 -39.05
CA GLY A 638 -12.76 24.29 -39.22
C GLY A 638 -12.68 25.14 -37.95
N GLU A 639 -12.27 24.55 -36.81
CA GLU A 639 -12.00 25.30 -35.60
C GLU A 639 -10.59 25.91 -35.62
N SER A 640 -10.51 27.14 -35.17
CA SER A 640 -9.26 27.87 -34.93
C SER A 640 -9.29 28.49 -33.53
N MET A 641 -8.15 28.55 -32.88
CA MET A 641 -7.99 29.19 -31.58
C MET A 641 -8.26 30.70 -31.70
N ARG A 642 -8.97 31.29 -30.74
CA ARG A 642 -9.29 32.72 -30.67
C ARG A 642 -8.92 33.38 -29.35
N ALA A 643 -9.01 32.67 -28.25
CA ALA A 643 -8.64 33.19 -26.95
C ALA A 643 -8.07 32.09 -26.07
N LEU A 644 -7.17 32.49 -25.18
CA LEU A 644 -6.54 31.64 -24.17
C LEU A 644 -6.74 32.26 -22.80
N LEU A 645 -7.10 31.48 -21.81
CA LEU A 645 -7.17 31.90 -20.42
C LEU A 645 -6.40 30.93 -19.55
N THR A 646 -5.55 31.43 -18.68
CA THR A 646 -4.91 30.63 -17.63
C THR A 646 -5.74 30.65 -16.37
N VAL A 647 -5.95 29.49 -15.77
CA VAL A 647 -6.77 29.34 -14.56
C VAL A 647 -6.11 28.29 -13.67
N ARG A 648 -5.89 28.64 -12.41
CA ARG A 648 -5.32 27.71 -11.42
C ARG A 648 -6.35 26.69 -10.93
N ASP A 649 -7.52 27.18 -10.54
CA ASP A 649 -8.63 26.38 -10.03
C ASP A 649 -9.91 26.67 -10.81
N LEU A 650 -10.49 25.62 -11.41
CA LEU A 650 -11.74 25.72 -12.17
C LEU A 650 -12.99 25.80 -11.27
N GLU A 651 -12.86 25.46 -9.99
CA GLU A 651 -13.96 25.46 -9.03
C GLU A 651 -14.02 26.75 -8.19
N GLU A 652 -13.15 27.71 -8.45
CA GLU A 652 -13.10 28.99 -7.73
C GLU A 652 -14.47 29.71 -7.81
N GLU A 653 -15.09 29.91 -6.65
CA GLU A 653 -16.40 30.57 -6.58
C GLU A 653 -16.27 32.10 -6.78
N GLY A 654 -17.27 32.69 -7.42
CA GLY A 654 -17.31 34.13 -7.68
C GLY A 654 -16.50 34.56 -8.90
N LYS A 655 -15.85 33.64 -9.62
CA LYS A 655 -15.20 33.91 -10.91
C LYS A 655 -16.09 33.56 -12.08
N TYR A 656 -15.91 34.30 -13.15
CA TYR A 656 -16.68 34.14 -14.37
C TYR A 656 -15.77 34.23 -15.59
N VAL A 657 -16.19 33.63 -16.70
CA VAL A 657 -15.61 33.87 -18.02
C VAL A 657 -16.57 34.77 -18.80
N PHE A 658 -16.04 35.92 -19.18
CA PHE A 658 -16.75 36.92 -19.98
C PHE A 658 -16.34 36.84 -21.45
N PHE A 659 -17.30 36.72 -22.36
CA PHE A 659 -17.09 36.53 -23.79
C PHE A 659 -17.58 37.72 -24.58
N ALA A 660 -16.90 38.03 -25.70
CA ALA A 660 -17.35 38.98 -26.69
C ALA A 660 -17.22 38.36 -28.09
N THR A 661 -18.28 38.49 -28.90
CA THR A 661 -18.28 38.05 -30.30
C THR A 661 -18.09 39.22 -31.27
N ARG A 662 -17.74 38.91 -32.50
CA ARG A 662 -17.51 39.85 -33.58
C ARG A 662 -18.75 40.72 -33.90
N SER A 663 -19.94 40.14 -33.77
CA SER A 663 -21.22 40.83 -33.96
C SER A 663 -21.60 41.75 -32.77
N GLY A 664 -20.83 41.77 -31.70
CA GLY A 664 -21.08 42.60 -30.51
C GLY A 664 -21.97 41.97 -29.48
N THR A 665 -22.14 40.66 -29.53
CA THR A 665 -22.82 39.87 -28.50
C THR A 665 -21.84 39.60 -27.35
N VAL A 666 -22.31 39.67 -26.09
CA VAL A 666 -21.51 39.42 -24.91
C VAL A 666 -22.22 38.40 -24.01
N LYS A 667 -21.42 37.65 -23.26
CA LYS A 667 -21.93 36.62 -22.35
C LYS A 667 -21.03 36.48 -21.12
N LYS A 668 -21.64 36.25 -19.96
CA LYS A 668 -20.95 35.95 -18.71
C LYS A 668 -21.35 34.54 -18.25
N THR A 669 -20.38 33.66 -18.00
CA THR A 669 -20.63 32.27 -17.56
C THR A 669 -19.79 32.00 -16.32
N PRO A 670 -20.34 31.37 -15.24
CA PRO A 670 -19.54 31.01 -14.09
C PRO A 670 -18.36 30.11 -14.48
N LEU A 671 -17.17 30.35 -13.89
CA LEU A 671 -15.97 29.54 -14.16
C LEU A 671 -16.21 28.07 -13.83
N LYS A 672 -16.93 27.78 -12.75
CA LYS A 672 -17.31 26.44 -12.31
C LYS A 672 -18.04 25.62 -13.39
N ASP A 673 -18.76 26.27 -14.30
CA ASP A 673 -19.42 25.57 -15.41
C ASP A 673 -18.42 24.87 -16.35
N PHE A 674 -17.14 25.22 -16.28
CA PHE A 674 -16.04 24.64 -17.05
C PHE A 674 -15.22 23.58 -16.29
N SER A 675 -15.60 23.20 -15.07
CA SER A 675 -14.86 22.19 -14.26
C SER A 675 -14.94 20.77 -14.82
N ASN A 676 -15.96 20.47 -15.62
CA ASN A 676 -16.13 19.14 -16.24
C ASN A 676 -15.27 18.99 -17.50
N VAL A 677 -14.01 18.67 -17.32
CA VAL A 677 -13.00 18.50 -18.37
C VAL A 677 -13.34 17.33 -19.29
N ARG A 678 -13.38 17.58 -20.62
CA ARG A 678 -13.62 16.57 -21.65
C ARG A 678 -12.64 16.73 -22.81
N SER A 679 -12.00 15.66 -23.23
CA SER A 679 -11.01 15.67 -24.33
C SER A 679 -11.56 16.17 -25.66
N ILE A 680 -12.86 15.96 -25.93
CA ILE A 680 -13.56 16.43 -27.15
C ILE A 680 -14.00 17.89 -27.07
N GLY A 681 -13.70 18.62 -25.99
CA GLY A 681 -14.17 19.97 -25.73
C GLY A 681 -15.67 20.05 -25.44
N ILE A 682 -16.10 21.21 -24.97
CA ILE A 682 -17.51 21.53 -24.72
C ILE A 682 -17.87 22.90 -25.29
N ASN A 683 -19.16 23.16 -25.53
CA ASN A 683 -19.62 24.49 -25.91
C ASN A 683 -19.48 25.45 -24.73
N ALA A 684 -18.78 26.56 -24.94
CA ALA A 684 -18.65 27.65 -24.00
C ALA A 684 -19.70 28.76 -24.26
N ILE A 685 -19.99 29.04 -25.52
CA ILE A 685 -21.02 29.97 -25.98
C ILE A 685 -21.64 29.47 -27.29
N ALA A 686 -22.96 29.62 -27.45
CA ALA A 686 -23.60 29.34 -28.73
C ALA A 686 -23.41 30.57 -29.65
N ILE A 687 -22.77 30.38 -30.80
CA ILE A 687 -22.45 31.41 -31.76
C ILE A 687 -23.32 31.23 -33.02
N GLU A 688 -23.83 32.31 -33.59
CA GLU A 688 -24.60 32.31 -34.86
C GLU A 688 -23.70 32.03 -36.06
N LYS A 689 -24.26 31.51 -37.19
CA LYS A 689 -23.48 31.00 -38.35
C LYS A 689 -22.52 32.00 -38.99
N GLU A 690 -22.72 33.31 -38.83
CA GLU A 690 -21.90 34.35 -39.44
C GLU A 690 -21.11 35.13 -38.39
N ASP A 691 -21.11 34.70 -37.13
CA ASP A 691 -20.42 35.35 -36.03
C ASP A 691 -19.21 34.51 -35.58
N GLU A 692 -18.28 35.13 -34.88
CA GLU A 692 -17.07 34.49 -34.33
C GLU A 692 -16.81 35.02 -32.94
N LEU A 693 -16.21 34.17 -32.09
CA LEU A 693 -15.63 34.60 -30.81
C LEU A 693 -14.42 35.50 -31.09
N VAL A 694 -14.35 36.67 -30.45
CA VAL A 694 -13.22 37.60 -30.54
C VAL A 694 -12.36 37.57 -29.30
N ALA A 695 -12.97 37.54 -28.11
CA ALA A 695 -12.24 37.61 -26.86
C ALA A 695 -12.97 36.84 -25.73
N ALA A 696 -12.18 36.30 -24.81
CA ALA A 696 -12.65 35.78 -23.55
C ALA A 696 -11.72 36.34 -22.44
N SER A 697 -12.27 36.62 -21.26
CA SER A 697 -11.53 37.14 -20.12
C SER A 697 -12.10 36.59 -18.83
N CYS A 698 -11.26 36.31 -17.83
CA CYS A 698 -11.69 35.95 -16.50
C CYS A 698 -12.08 37.22 -15.72
N THR A 699 -13.21 37.18 -15.03
CA THR A 699 -13.72 38.31 -14.24
C THR A 699 -14.22 37.87 -12.87
N ASP A 700 -14.39 38.81 -11.95
CA ASP A 700 -14.91 38.57 -10.60
C ASP A 700 -16.39 38.95 -10.43
N GLY A 701 -17.05 39.31 -11.54
CA GLY A 701 -18.47 39.66 -11.55
C GLY A 701 -18.78 41.12 -11.24
N SER A 702 -17.75 41.93 -10.87
CA SER A 702 -17.90 43.36 -10.47
C SER A 702 -17.07 44.33 -11.31
N GLN A 703 -16.59 43.89 -12.46
CA GLN A 703 -15.65 44.68 -13.29
C GLN A 703 -16.37 45.52 -14.35
N ILE A 704 -15.60 46.38 -15.01
CA ILE A 704 -16.05 47.18 -16.12
C ILE A 704 -15.56 46.56 -17.43
N VAL A 705 -16.48 46.36 -18.35
CA VAL A 705 -16.19 45.82 -19.68
C VAL A 705 -16.07 46.94 -20.70
N PHE A 706 -15.01 46.88 -21.48
CA PHE A 706 -14.70 47.81 -22.56
C PHE A 706 -14.65 47.06 -23.90
N LEU A 707 -15.50 47.42 -24.85
CA LEU A 707 -15.51 46.86 -26.21
C LEU A 707 -15.12 47.97 -27.22
N ALA A 708 -14.31 47.60 -28.20
CA ALA A 708 -14.01 48.54 -29.30
C ALA A 708 -14.24 47.92 -30.68
N THR A 709 -14.60 48.76 -31.63
CA THR A 709 -14.95 48.38 -33.01
C THR A 709 -13.85 48.74 -34.00
N HIS A 710 -13.86 48.07 -35.13
CA HIS A 710 -12.99 48.30 -36.28
C HIS A 710 -13.08 49.73 -36.80
N ASP A 711 -14.28 50.34 -36.85
CA ASP A 711 -14.51 51.71 -37.26
C ASP A 711 -14.08 52.76 -36.23
N GLY A 712 -13.54 52.33 -35.08
CA GLY A 712 -12.94 53.21 -34.06
C GLY A 712 -13.93 53.75 -33.04
N LYS A 713 -15.04 53.06 -32.79
CA LYS A 713 -15.93 53.34 -31.67
C LYS A 713 -15.62 52.46 -30.50
N ALA A 714 -16.04 52.84 -29.30
CA ALA A 714 -15.97 52.00 -28.08
C ALA A 714 -17.17 52.23 -27.17
N ILE A 715 -17.48 51.22 -26.38
CA ILE A 715 -18.46 51.27 -25.31
C ILE A 715 -17.83 50.76 -24.03
N ARG A 716 -18.14 51.40 -22.90
CA ARG A 716 -17.74 51.03 -21.54
C ARG A 716 -19.02 50.81 -20.72
N PHE A 717 -19.20 49.61 -20.12
CA PHE A 717 -20.38 49.31 -19.36
C PHE A 717 -20.02 48.42 -18.17
N ASP A 718 -20.91 48.36 -17.20
CA ASP A 718 -20.74 47.52 -16.01
C ASP A 718 -20.97 46.06 -16.35
N GLU A 719 -20.09 45.17 -15.86
CA GLU A 719 -20.26 43.72 -16.00
C GLU A 719 -21.57 43.24 -15.38
N GLU A 720 -22.06 43.89 -14.31
CA GLU A 720 -23.33 43.57 -13.65
C GLU A 720 -24.55 43.71 -14.58
N ASP A 721 -24.43 44.55 -15.64
CA ASP A 721 -25.49 44.64 -16.67
C ASP A 721 -25.66 43.32 -17.46
N VAL A 722 -24.74 42.39 -17.36
CA VAL A 722 -24.79 41.08 -17.99
C VAL A 722 -24.98 39.99 -16.91
N ARG A 723 -26.20 39.43 -16.84
CA ARG A 723 -26.51 38.33 -15.93
C ARG A 723 -25.67 37.09 -16.26
N PRO A 724 -25.27 36.29 -15.26
CA PRO A 724 -24.66 34.99 -15.52
C PRO A 724 -25.60 34.08 -16.34
N MET A 725 -25.03 33.34 -17.30
CA MET A 725 -25.76 32.48 -18.22
C MET A 725 -25.03 31.16 -18.39
N GLY A 726 -25.78 30.06 -18.53
CA GLY A 726 -25.20 28.74 -18.77
C GLY A 726 -24.52 28.65 -20.14
N ARG A 727 -23.62 27.67 -20.31
CA ARG A 727 -22.74 27.49 -21.47
C ARG A 727 -23.43 27.48 -22.82
N GLN A 728 -24.65 26.97 -22.95
CA GLN A 728 -25.38 26.85 -24.22
C GLN A 728 -26.13 28.12 -24.61
N ALA A 729 -26.09 29.20 -23.86
CA ALA A 729 -26.74 30.46 -24.17
C ALA A 729 -25.97 31.24 -25.24
N HIS A 730 -26.68 31.98 -26.09
CA HIS A 730 -26.09 32.86 -27.10
C HIS A 730 -25.49 34.13 -26.52
N GLY A 731 -26.00 34.61 -25.39
CA GLY A 731 -25.60 35.86 -24.78
C GLY A 731 -26.60 37.00 -25.01
N VAL A 732 -26.16 38.19 -24.76
CA VAL A 732 -26.94 39.42 -24.91
C VAL A 732 -26.16 40.46 -25.71
N ARG A 733 -26.85 41.47 -26.31
CA ARG A 733 -26.22 42.54 -27.04
C ARG A 733 -25.37 43.42 -26.13
N GLY A 734 -24.04 43.42 -26.36
CA GLY A 734 -23.07 44.28 -25.68
C GLY A 734 -22.96 45.67 -26.33
N MET A 735 -22.88 45.73 -27.67
CA MET A 735 -22.80 46.95 -28.42
C MET A 735 -23.71 46.91 -29.68
N ASN A 736 -24.25 48.05 -30.06
CA ASN A 736 -25.04 48.21 -31.28
C ASN A 736 -24.10 48.74 -32.39
N LEU A 737 -23.73 47.86 -33.32
CA LEU A 737 -22.74 48.11 -34.38
C LEU A 737 -23.34 48.87 -35.57
N GLY A 738 -22.50 49.64 -36.24
CA GLY A 738 -22.82 50.22 -37.54
C GLY A 738 -22.82 49.17 -38.65
N LYS A 739 -23.36 49.51 -39.82
CA LYS A 739 -23.37 48.62 -40.98
C LYS A 739 -21.94 48.30 -41.44
N GLY A 740 -21.55 47.05 -41.39
CA GLY A 740 -20.22 46.58 -41.78
C GLY A 740 -19.12 46.75 -40.68
N ASP A 741 -19.45 47.30 -39.52
CA ASP A 741 -18.55 47.42 -38.38
C ASP A 741 -18.58 46.15 -37.54
N TYR A 742 -17.51 45.86 -36.80
CA TYR A 742 -17.37 44.66 -35.95
C TYR A 742 -16.46 44.95 -34.76
N ILE A 743 -16.60 44.12 -33.71
CA ILE A 743 -15.75 44.17 -32.51
C ILE A 743 -14.35 43.65 -32.83
N VAL A 744 -13.31 44.41 -32.47
CA VAL A 744 -11.89 44.04 -32.65
C VAL A 744 -11.22 43.59 -31.35
N GLY A 745 -11.82 43.89 -30.19
CA GLY A 745 -11.24 43.52 -28.92
C GLY A 745 -12.10 43.89 -27.72
N MET A 746 -11.77 43.29 -26.61
CA MET A 746 -12.38 43.49 -25.29
C MET A 746 -11.28 43.72 -24.27
N ALA A 747 -11.47 44.66 -23.36
CA ALA A 747 -10.66 44.86 -22.17
C ALA A 747 -11.56 44.88 -20.94
N VAL A 748 -11.05 44.42 -19.81
CA VAL A 748 -11.78 44.38 -18.54
C VAL A 748 -10.97 45.14 -17.51
N THR A 749 -11.62 46.00 -16.74
CA THR A 749 -10.96 46.91 -15.78
C THR A 749 -11.70 46.87 -14.43
N PRO A 750 -11.02 47.10 -13.31
CA PRO A 750 -11.69 47.24 -12.00
C PRO A 750 -12.73 48.38 -11.99
N LYS A 751 -13.82 48.21 -11.22
CA LYS A 751 -14.95 49.16 -11.13
C LYS A 751 -14.60 50.48 -10.42
N ALA A 752 -13.70 50.48 -9.48
CA ALA A 752 -13.35 51.63 -8.66
C ALA A 752 -11.85 51.88 -8.59
N ARG A 753 -11.42 53.15 -8.76
CA ARG A 753 -10.15 53.65 -8.24
C ARG A 753 -10.30 53.80 -6.71
N GLY A 754 -10.21 52.70 -5.97
CA GLY A 754 -10.14 52.77 -4.51
C GLY A 754 -8.81 53.33 -4.08
N LYS A 755 -8.79 54.34 -3.19
CA LYS A 755 -7.57 54.66 -2.46
C LYS A 755 -7.13 53.44 -1.70
N ALA A 756 -5.99 52.87 -2.07
CA ALA A 756 -5.41 51.78 -1.33
C ALA A 756 -5.22 52.20 0.12
N LYS A 757 -5.55 51.33 1.06
CA LYS A 757 -5.43 51.60 2.53
C LYS A 757 -4.01 51.89 2.98
N ASN A 758 -2.99 51.74 2.12
CA ASN A 758 -1.57 51.89 2.41
C ASN A 758 -0.89 53.03 1.61
N GLY A 759 -1.62 53.96 0.97
CA GLY A 759 -1.01 55.13 0.38
C GLY A 759 -0.32 54.93 -0.99
N ASP A 760 -0.34 53.73 -1.57
CA ASP A 760 0.14 53.48 -2.92
C ASP A 760 -0.90 53.97 -3.93
N GLU A 761 -0.49 54.87 -4.85
CA GLU A 761 -1.31 55.30 -5.95
C GLU A 761 -1.56 54.13 -6.92
N GLN A 762 -2.81 53.70 -7.05
CA GLN A 762 -3.18 52.72 -8.04
C GLN A 762 -2.85 53.21 -9.44
N GLU A 763 -2.01 52.48 -10.18
CA GLU A 763 -1.55 52.87 -11.51
C GLU A 763 -2.74 53.13 -12.47
N ALA A 764 -2.63 54.18 -13.30
CA ALA A 764 -3.67 54.51 -14.25
C ALA A 764 -3.90 53.39 -15.25
N SER A 765 -5.15 52.93 -15.36
CA SER A 765 -5.56 51.95 -16.37
C SER A 765 -5.76 52.62 -17.70
N LEU A 766 -4.87 52.40 -18.64
CA LEU A 766 -4.84 53.04 -19.94
C LEU A 766 -5.27 52.05 -21.05
N ILE A 767 -6.12 52.47 -21.96
CA ILE A 767 -6.45 51.70 -23.16
C ILE A 767 -5.49 52.08 -24.26
N LEU A 768 -4.66 51.15 -24.69
CA LEU A 768 -3.88 51.26 -25.93
C LEU A 768 -4.74 50.84 -27.11
N SER A 769 -4.92 51.70 -28.08
CA SER A 769 -5.59 51.39 -29.36
C SER A 769 -4.57 51.43 -30.49
N VAL A 770 -4.51 50.39 -31.30
CA VAL A 770 -3.58 50.27 -32.44
C VAL A 770 -4.37 50.13 -33.73
N THR A 771 -3.89 50.77 -34.79
CA THR A 771 -4.57 50.83 -36.11
C THR A 771 -3.73 50.17 -37.20
N GLU A 772 -4.38 49.82 -38.32
CA GLU A 772 -3.81 49.05 -39.46
C GLU A 772 -2.49 49.67 -39.99
N GLN A 773 -2.38 50.98 -40.03
CA GLN A 773 -1.21 51.66 -40.58
C GLN A 773 -0.10 51.94 -39.54
N GLY A 774 -0.09 51.16 -38.44
CA GLY A 774 0.93 51.25 -37.41
C GLY A 774 0.87 52.49 -36.53
N TYR A 775 -0.27 53.15 -36.40
CA TYR A 775 -0.49 54.25 -35.44
C TYR A 775 -1.16 53.67 -34.19
N GLY A 776 -0.89 54.27 -33.05
CA GLY A 776 -1.52 53.91 -31.78
C GLY A 776 -1.48 55.03 -30.77
N LYS A 777 -2.28 54.90 -29.73
CA LYS A 777 -2.36 55.86 -28.65
C LYS A 777 -2.78 55.20 -27.34
N ARG A 778 -2.38 55.77 -26.24
CA ARG A 778 -2.91 55.46 -24.92
C ARG A 778 -4.00 56.49 -24.56
N THR A 779 -5.09 56.02 -23.99
CA THR A 779 -6.20 56.89 -23.52
C THR A 779 -6.65 56.38 -22.14
N ASP A 780 -6.82 57.29 -21.20
CA ASP A 780 -7.34 56.95 -19.87
C ASP A 780 -8.74 56.37 -20.00
N VAL A 781 -8.97 55.27 -19.31
CA VAL A 781 -10.29 54.55 -19.29
C VAL A 781 -11.40 55.50 -18.84
N ASP A 782 -11.12 56.47 -17.98
CA ASP A 782 -12.11 57.42 -17.45
C ASP A 782 -12.52 58.49 -18.47
N GLU A 783 -11.80 58.69 -19.56
CA GLU A 783 -12.30 59.49 -20.67
C GLU A 783 -13.54 58.90 -21.39
N TYR A 784 -13.79 57.60 -21.15
CA TYR A 784 -14.97 56.92 -21.71
C TYR A 784 -16.07 56.87 -20.66
N ARG A 785 -17.14 57.62 -20.92
CA ARG A 785 -18.31 57.63 -20.02
C ARG A 785 -18.86 56.19 -19.83
N LEU A 786 -19.22 55.82 -18.64
CA LEU A 786 -19.95 54.58 -18.36
C LEU A 786 -21.33 54.66 -19.04
N GLN A 787 -21.71 53.62 -19.75
CA GLN A 787 -22.98 53.50 -20.46
C GLN A 787 -23.63 52.17 -20.09
N THR A 788 -24.93 52.03 -20.36
CA THR A 788 -25.54 50.72 -20.33
C THR A 788 -25.17 49.94 -21.59
N ARG A 789 -25.10 48.58 -21.48
CA ARG A 789 -24.80 47.69 -22.61
C ARG A 789 -25.77 47.90 -23.76
N GLY A 790 -25.41 47.55 -25.00
CA GLY A 790 -26.21 47.65 -26.20
C GLY A 790 -26.32 49.05 -26.80
N GLY A 791 -25.56 50.06 -26.27
CA GLY A 791 -25.46 51.39 -26.82
C GLY A 791 -24.61 51.40 -28.12
N LYS A 792 -24.71 52.54 -28.89
CA LYS A 792 -23.89 52.76 -30.13
C LYS A 792 -22.44 53.08 -29.85
N GLY A 793 -22.04 53.23 -28.57
CA GLY A 793 -20.70 53.65 -28.19
C GLY A 793 -20.35 55.09 -28.54
N ILE A 794 -19.10 55.46 -28.25
CA ILE A 794 -18.51 56.78 -28.51
C ILE A 794 -17.22 56.62 -29.34
N ILE A 795 -16.71 57.71 -29.92
CA ILE A 795 -15.47 57.66 -30.67
C ILE A 795 -14.29 57.31 -29.74
N ASN A 796 -13.59 56.24 -30.06
CA ASN A 796 -12.33 55.80 -29.46
C ASN A 796 -11.13 56.37 -30.24
N VAL A 797 -11.08 56.09 -31.57
CA VAL A 797 -10.04 56.57 -32.45
C VAL A 797 -10.71 57.22 -33.65
N LYS A 798 -10.23 58.39 -34.06
CA LYS A 798 -10.62 59.03 -35.33
C LYS A 798 -9.90 58.30 -36.47
N THR A 799 -10.58 57.39 -37.14
CA THR A 799 -10.06 56.63 -38.28
C THR A 799 -10.06 57.47 -39.55
N THR A 800 -8.95 57.52 -40.29
CA THR A 800 -8.71 58.24 -41.55
C THR A 800 -7.86 57.36 -42.46
N SER A 801 -7.70 57.74 -43.72
CA SER A 801 -6.81 57.06 -44.66
C SER A 801 -5.33 57.01 -44.16
N ARG A 802 -4.95 57.94 -43.29
CA ARG A 802 -3.58 58.02 -42.73
C ARG A 802 -3.28 56.93 -41.72
N ASN A 803 -4.18 56.68 -40.85
CA ASN A 803 -3.98 55.67 -39.72
C ASN A 803 -4.69 54.35 -39.90
N GLY A 804 -5.63 54.27 -40.88
CA GLY A 804 -6.40 53.03 -41.09
C GLY A 804 -7.45 52.81 -40.00
N LYS A 805 -8.04 51.61 -40.01
CA LYS A 805 -9.02 51.15 -39.03
C LYS A 805 -8.34 50.61 -37.77
N VAL A 806 -9.09 50.44 -36.71
CA VAL A 806 -8.58 49.87 -35.45
C VAL A 806 -8.45 48.34 -35.62
N VAL A 807 -7.30 47.82 -35.27
CA VAL A 807 -6.98 46.38 -35.34
C VAL A 807 -7.07 45.73 -33.95
N SER A 808 -6.60 46.43 -32.92
CA SER A 808 -6.53 45.89 -31.57
C SER A 808 -6.65 46.95 -30.49
N ILE A 809 -7.20 46.52 -29.36
CA ILE A 809 -7.17 47.27 -28.11
C ILE A 809 -6.63 46.40 -26.98
N MET A 810 -5.95 47.01 -26.03
CA MET A 810 -5.44 46.30 -24.84
C MET A 810 -5.33 47.23 -23.64
N LEU A 811 -5.49 46.67 -22.46
CA LEU A 811 -5.24 47.38 -21.21
C LEU A 811 -3.74 47.41 -20.96
N VAL A 812 -3.20 48.59 -20.65
CA VAL A 812 -1.78 48.80 -20.38
C VAL A 812 -1.60 49.71 -19.18
N ASN A 813 -0.45 49.58 -18.50
CA ASN A 813 0.01 50.56 -17.52
C ASN A 813 1.31 51.22 -17.99
N GLU A 814 1.88 52.13 -17.21
CA GLU A 814 3.10 52.83 -17.60
C GLU A 814 4.35 51.94 -17.64
N LYS A 815 4.35 50.85 -16.94
CA LYS A 815 5.46 49.87 -16.83
C LYS A 815 5.37 48.77 -17.89
N SER A 816 4.19 48.58 -18.53
CA SER A 816 3.98 47.55 -19.55
C SER A 816 4.83 47.78 -20.79
N GLU A 817 5.09 46.73 -21.54
CA GLU A 817 5.65 46.79 -22.87
C GLU A 817 4.70 46.14 -23.87
N VAL A 818 4.75 46.64 -25.09
CA VAL A 818 3.86 46.18 -26.18
C VAL A 818 4.68 45.70 -27.34
N MET A 819 4.30 44.52 -27.86
CA MET A 819 4.77 44.04 -29.16
C MET A 819 3.73 44.36 -30.23
N VAL A 820 4.18 45.00 -31.32
CA VAL A 820 3.38 45.24 -32.53
C VAL A 820 4.00 44.46 -33.67
N ILE A 821 3.16 43.71 -34.37
CA ILE A 821 3.58 42.74 -35.40
C ILE A 821 2.84 43.07 -36.70
N SER A 822 3.59 43.22 -37.80
CA SER A 822 3.01 43.46 -39.12
C SER A 822 2.74 42.15 -39.87
N GLN A 823 1.92 42.21 -40.94
CA GLN A 823 1.62 41.09 -41.82
C GLN A 823 2.87 40.54 -42.51
N PHE A 824 3.85 41.41 -42.82
CA PHE A 824 5.12 41.02 -43.43
C PHE A 824 6.17 40.54 -42.41
N GLY A 825 5.74 40.32 -41.14
CA GLY A 825 6.58 39.72 -40.10
C GLY A 825 7.51 40.70 -39.37
N LYS A 826 7.38 42.01 -39.56
CA LYS A 826 8.12 43.01 -38.78
C LYS A 826 7.59 43.06 -37.38
N ILE A 827 8.49 42.98 -36.38
CA ILE A 827 8.15 43.02 -34.96
C ILE A 827 8.86 44.16 -34.31
N ILE A 828 8.12 45.00 -33.57
CA ILE A 828 8.69 46.02 -32.70
C ILE A 828 8.21 45.86 -31.27
N ARG A 829 9.11 46.03 -30.33
CA ARG A 829 8.83 46.06 -28.88
C ARG A 829 8.95 47.52 -28.38
N ILE A 830 7.91 48.03 -27.77
CA ILE A 830 7.79 49.42 -27.36
C ILE A 830 7.36 49.50 -25.90
N GLY A 831 8.10 50.22 -25.06
CA GLY A 831 7.64 50.54 -23.71
C GLY A 831 6.43 51.48 -23.78
N THR A 832 5.34 51.15 -23.11
CA THR A 832 4.08 51.90 -23.16
C THR A 832 4.28 53.36 -22.75
N LYS A 833 5.18 53.64 -21.81
CA LYS A 833 5.54 55.03 -21.41
C LYS A 833 6.00 55.91 -22.56
N THR A 834 6.54 55.36 -23.63
CA THR A 834 6.99 56.09 -24.81
C THR A 834 5.85 56.44 -25.79
N ILE A 835 4.71 55.79 -25.64
CA ILE A 835 3.51 56.05 -26.45
C ILE A 835 2.77 57.20 -25.80
N ARG A 836 2.50 58.24 -26.60
CA ARG A 836 1.82 59.44 -26.12
C ARG A 836 0.41 59.13 -25.65
N GLU A 837 0.06 59.60 -24.45
CA GLU A 837 -1.32 59.64 -23.97
C GLU A 837 -2.08 60.74 -24.73
N CYS A 838 -3.21 60.40 -25.27
CA CYS A 838 -4.01 61.25 -26.11
C CYS A 838 -5.50 61.09 -25.83
N GLY A 839 -6.25 62.12 -25.94
CA GLY A 839 -7.70 62.08 -25.84
C GLY A 839 -8.34 61.13 -26.87
N ARG A 840 -9.53 60.64 -26.55
CA ARG A 840 -10.22 59.56 -27.29
C ARG A 840 -10.52 59.83 -28.73
N SER A 841 -10.71 61.09 -29.15
CA SER A 841 -10.99 61.51 -30.53
C SER A 841 -9.74 61.82 -31.41
N SER A 842 -8.55 61.49 -30.92
CA SER A 842 -7.28 61.67 -31.61
C SER A 842 -6.99 60.53 -32.61
N GLN A 843 -6.05 60.74 -33.53
CA GLN A 843 -5.59 59.78 -34.55
C GLN A 843 -4.43 58.91 -34.03
N GLY A 844 -3.83 59.21 -32.87
CA GLY A 844 -2.67 58.54 -32.35
C GLY A 844 -1.32 59.02 -32.96
N VAL A 845 -0.23 58.36 -32.47
CA VAL A 845 1.14 58.54 -32.93
C VAL A 845 1.62 57.33 -33.69
N ARG A 846 2.64 57.44 -34.50
CA ARG A 846 3.20 56.30 -35.22
C ARG A 846 4.00 55.42 -34.28
N LEU A 847 3.62 54.16 -34.18
CA LEU A 847 4.26 53.07 -33.38
C LEU A 847 5.26 52.29 -34.23
N LEU A 848 4.87 51.95 -35.46
CA LEU A 848 5.66 51.18 -36.41
C LEU A 848 5.62 51.83 -37.78
N HIS A 849 6.77 51.84 -38.44
CA HIS A 849 6.83 52.32 -39.84
C HIS A 849 6.44 51.17 -40.79
N MET A 850 5.31 51.33 -41.45
CA MET A 850 4.77 50.30 -42.35
C MET A 850 5.38 50.46 -43.73
N GLU A 851 5.67 49.37 -44.45
CA GLU A 851 5.99 49.38 -45.86
C GLU A 851 4.71 49.44 -46.69
N GLU A 852 4.87 49.74 -47.97
CA GLU A 852 3.73 49.89 -48.88
C GLU A 852 3.03 48.51 -49.02
N GLY A 853 1.75 48.46 -48.69
CA GLY A 853 0.96 47.19 -48.64
C GLY A 853 1.01 46.40 -47.33
N ASP A 854 1.89 46.72 -46.39
CA ASP A 854 1.96 46.09 -45.09
C ASP A 854 0.94 46.69 -44.10
N ARG A 855 0.44 45.85 -43.16
CA ARG A 855 -0.51 46.26 -42.11
C ARG A 855 -0.17 45.61 -40.79
N VAL A 856 -0.60 46.22 -39.70
CA VAL A 856 -0.52 45.59 -38.40
C VAL A 856 -1.38 44.34 -38.37
N ALA A 857 -0.79 43.19 -38.06
CA ALA A 857 -1.46 41.92 -37.98
C ALA A 857 -1.93 41.61 -36.55
N ALA A 858 -1.04 41.78 -35.55
CA ALA A 858 -1.32 41.44 -34.15
C ALA A 858 -0.56 42.36 -33.18
N THR A 859 -1.06 42.48 -31.98
CA THR A 859 -0.40 43.17 -30.87
C THR A 859 -0.54 42.37 -29.58
N SER A 860 0.50 42.39 -28.76
CA SER A 860 0.51 41.71 -27.47
C SER A 860 1.10 42.58 -26.37
N VAL A 861 0.58 42.50 -25.16
CA VAL A 861 1.13 43.17 -23.97
C VAL A 861 2.07 42.24 -23.24
N ILE A 862 3.24 42.75 -22.89
CA ILE A 862 4.15 42.10 -21.94
C ILE A 862 3.93 42.81 -20.60
N PRO A 863 3.43 42.12 -19.57
CA PRO A 863 3.22 42.71 -18.25
C PRO A 863 4.57 43.17 -17.63
N PRO A 864 4.56 44.11 -16.69
CA PRO A 864 5.76 44.53 -15.99
C PRO A 864 6.29 43.37 -15.11
N GLU A 865 7.61 43.25 -15.00
CA GLU A 865 8.25 42.34 -14.06
C GLU A 865 8.02 42.88 -12.64
N GLU A 866 7.30 42.17 -11.77
CA GLU A 866 7.21 42.50 -10.35
C GLU A 866 8.44 41.97 -9.59
N VAL A 867 9.14 42.89 -8.90
CA VAL A 867 10.22 42.52 -7.98
C VAL A 867 9.62 42.21 -6.61
N VAL A 868 9.65 41.00 -6.19
CA VAL A 868 9.31 40.60 -4.80
C VAL A 868 10.58 40.80 -3.94
N GLU A 869 10.56 41.80 -3.11
CA GLU A 869 11.54 41.94 -2.03
C GLU A 869 11.23 40.89 -0.95
N ASN A 870 11.96 39.80 -0.98
CA ASN A 870 11.97 38.87 0.16
C ASN A 870 12.70 39.53 1.32
N GLY A 871 12.07 39.56 2.49
CA GLY A 871 12.54 40.24 3.70
C GLY A 871 13.92 39.82 4.25
N ASN A 872 14.79 39.23 3.45
CA ASN A 872 16.17 38.85 3.76
C ASN A 872 17.20 39.39 2.76
N GLY A 873 16.91 40.48 2.06
CA GLY A 873 17.95 41.25 1.32
C GLY A 873 18.36 40.62 -0.03
N GLU A 874 17.69 39.66 -0.57
CA GLU A 874 17.89 39.19 -1.93
C GLU A 874 16.59 39.38 -2.73
N SER A 875 16.64 40.24 -3.76
CA SER A 875 15.53 40.56 -4.65
C SER A 875 15.29 39.41 -5.63
N GLY A 876 14.22 38.63 -5.41
CA GLY A 876 13.68 37.69 -6.40
C GLY A 876 12.60 38.36 -7.26
N LEU A 877 12.68 38.18 -8.57
CA LEU A 877 11.73 38.74 -9.54
C LEU A 877 10.55 37.78 -9.71
N LEU A 878 9.34 38.25 -9.41
CA LEU A 878 8.08 37.59 -9.81
C LEU A 878 7.46 38.36 -10.98
N LEU A 879 7.08 37.64 -12.03
CA LEU A 879 6.29 38.13 -13.15
C LEU A 879 4.81 37.73 -12.91
N GLN A 880 3.89 38.69 -12.95
CA GLN A 880 2.45 38.43 -13.01
C GLN A 880 1.94 38.33 -14.44
#